data_025ad66c420e592088afe2f7e81c8271
#
_entry.id   025ad66c420e592088afe2f7e81c8271
#
_cell.length_a   1.000
_cell.length_b   1.000
_cell.length_c   1.000
_cell.angle_alpha   90.00
_cell.angle_beta   90.00
_cell.angle_gamma   90.00
#
_symmetry.space_group_name_H-M   'P 1'
#
loop_
_entity.id
_entity.type
_entity.pdbx_description
1 polymer ?
#
loop_
_entity_poly.entity_id
_entity_poly.type
_entity_poly.pdbx_seq_one_letter_code
_entity_poly.pdbx_strand_id
1 'polypeptide(L)'
;MKANSSAGRGRILRRNADPVAENAAAFAGSASKMHGACIIPATTARLRHGVRRLARTVCPHDCPSACSLDVQVADGRVVSVKGGDNPYTAGVICAKVSRYGERVHHPDRILQPLERVGPKGSGQWRPIAWDAALDRLAGAFTEAAENHGPEAVWPYNSGGTMGLVQRDSIHRLTHVMGYSRRKRTICTSIAIAGWSAGVGRVAGPDPREMALSDLIVVWGGNPVSTQVNAMSHISRARKTRGAKLVVIDPYRTGTAAAADLHLAPRPGTDGALACAVLHVLFRDGYADRTYLAAHAEDTAALEAHVATRTPDWAAAITGLTVAEIEAFAALYGGTPRSYIRCGFGFTRTRNGAVNLHAVTCLPTVTGAWQHEGGGALWQNAAIFNWDKTLTEGLDVKAPGVRELDMSRIGAILADDPDALQGGPPVRAMLIQSANPAASAPDSNRVRAGLMRPDVFVAVHEQFMTETAALADLVLPATTFLEHDDIYGAGGHSHIQSGPALLEPPGECRSNHDVIAALADRLGAAHAGFALSARSLADATLARSGWGGLDRLEQERWIDAQPSFAESHFLTGFGHPDGRFRFSPDWSALGPRAAGMPALPDHWAVSEPGDAERPFRMVAPPARQFLNTTFTNSPESIRREGRPTCLLHPADGARLGIATGDAVEIGNARGRVRLHARLAEGQPPGIVVVESLWPAAAFSGGRGINVLIGDTPAAPNDGATFHDTAVWVRAA
;
A
#
# COMPACT_ATOMS: atom_id res chain seq x y z
N MET A 1 -16.93 70.08 15.69
CA MET A 1 -15.87 70.98 15.21
C MET A 1 -14.91 70.23 14.33
N LYS A 2 -14.86 70.66 13.04
CA LYS A 2 -13.83 70.44 12.00
C LYS A 2 -13.28 69.02 11.86
N ALA A 3 -13.72 68.21 10.89
CA ALA A 3 -13.39 68.28 9.46
C ALA A 3 -11.88 68.38 9.16
N ASN A 4 -11.33 67.31 8.63
CA ASN A 4 -10.56 67.40 7.38
C ASN A 4 -10.42 66.05 6.68
N SER A 5 -10.78 66.10 5.43
CA SER A 5 -10.67 65.11 4.36
C SER A 5 -9.25 65.03 3.83
N SER A 6 -8.78 63.88 3.40
CA SER A 6 -7.91 63.79 2.21
C SER A 6 -8.10 62.45 1.48
N ALA A 7 -8.50 62.56 0.27
CA ALA A 7 -8.62 61.53 -0.73
C ALA A 7 -7.23 61.03 -1.16
N GLY A 8 -7.07 59.71 -1.26
CA GLY A 8 -5.89 59.07 -1.80
C GLY A 8 -6.30 58.01 -2.85
N ARG A 9 -6.00 58.32 -4.09
CA ARG A 9 -6.35 57.66 -5.36
C ARG A 9 -6.00 56.18 -5.38
N GLY A 10 -6.91 55.38 -5.85
CA GLY A 10 -6.70 53.99 -6.26
C GLY A 10 -5.62 53.85 -7.36
N ARG A 11 -4.71 52.92 -7.12
CA ARG A 11 -3.82 52.40 -8.16
C ARG A 11 -4.36 51.06 -8.60
N ILE A 12 -4.84 51.01 -9.85
CA ILE A 12 -5.14 49.83 -10.59
C ILE A 12 -3.79 49.16 -10.93
N LEU A 13 -3.52 48.01 -10.30
CA LEU A 13 -2.41 47.13 -10.71
C LEU A 13 -2.84 46.39 -11.96
N ARG A 14 -2.24 46.76 -13.08
CA ARG A 14 -2.26 45.95 -14.32
C ARG A 14 -1.55 44.64 -14.05
N ARG A 15 -2.21 43.53 -14.32
CA ARG A 15 -1.62 42.19 -14.41
C ARG A 15 -0.56 42.20 -15.52
N ASN A 16 0.67 41.92 -15.17
CA ASN A 16 1.71 41.60 -16.13
C ASN A 16 1.40 40.24 -16.76
N ALA A 17 1.46 40.17 -18.07
CA ALA A 17 1.35 38.95 -18.84
C ALA A 17 2.57 38.07 -18.62
N ASP A 18 2.34 36.76 -18.57
CA ASP A 18 3.32 35.69 -18.41
C ASP A 18 4.40 35.70 -19.51
N PRO A 19 5.69 35.56 -19.17
CA PRO A 19 6.78 35.44 -20.15
C PRO A 19 6.92 34.02 -20.76
N VAL A 20 5.94 33.13 -20.61
CA VAL A 20 6.05 31.72 -21.08
C VAL A 20 5.69 31.56 -22.58
N ALA A 21 5.09 32.57 -23.21
CA ALA A 21 4.66 32.46 -24.62
C ALA A 21 5.77 32.75 -25.67
N GLU A 22 6.90 33.33 -25.29
CA GLU A 22 7.95 33.69 -26.27
C GLU A 22 9.02 32.60 -26.49
N ASN A 23 9.12 31.58 -25.65
CA ASN A 23 10.12 30.50 -25.84
C ASN A 23 9.61 29.29 -26.65
N ALA A 24 8.35 29.24 -27.04
CA ALA A 24 7.82 28.17 -27.88
C ALA A 24 8.04 28.38 -29.40
N ALA A 25 8.39 29.60 -29.81
CA ALA A 25 8.60 29.92 -31.25
C ALA A 25 10.05 29.77 -31.73
N ALA A 26 11.01 29.50 -30.85
CA ALA A 26 12.44 29.40 -31.21
C ALA A 26 12.91 27.97 -31.57
N PHE A 27 12.06 26.95 -31.47
CA PHE A 27 12.42 25.55 -31.77
C PHE A 27 11.85 24.98 -33.08
N ALA A 28 11.15 25.77 -33.88
CA ALA A 28 10.55 25.33 -35.14
C ALA A 28 11.28 25.80 -36.40
N GLY A 29 12.60 25.86 -36.39
CA GLY A 29 13.33 26.36 -37.54
C GLY A 29 14.79 25.90 -37.64
N SER A 30 15.03 24.59 -37.82
CA SER A 30 16.21 24.07 -38.53
C SER A 30 16.22 22.52 -38.57
N ALA A 31 15.31 21.95 -39.32
CA ALA A 31 15.43 20.55 -39.75
C ALA A 31 15.81 20.52 -41.21
N SER A 32 17.10 20.74 -41.53
CA SER A 32 17.66 20.41 -42.83
C SER A 32 19.16 20.24 -42.72
N LYS A 33 19.57 18.99 -42.94
CA LYS A 33 20.94 18.55 -43.24
C LYS A 33 21.98 18.63 -42.12
N MET A 34 22.16 17.49 -41.42
CA MET A 34 23.50 16.98 -41.16
C MET A 34 23.43 15.48 -40.85
N HIS A 35 23.84 14.64 -41.79
CA HIS A 35 24.31 13.28 -41.51
C HIS A 35 25.67 13.44 -40.81
N GLY A 36 25.66 13.32 -39.50
CA GLY A 36 26.85 13.29 -38.69
C GLY A 36 26.54 12.44 -37.47
N ALA A 37 27.17 11.28 -37.37
CA ALA A 37 27.06 10.40 -36.22
C ALA A 37 27.35 11.20 -34.93
N CYS A 38 26.27 11.50 -34.16
CA CYS A 38 26.40 12.08 -32.84
C CYS A 38 26.78 10.93 -31.90
N ILE A 39 28.08 10.79 -31.65
CA ILE A 39 28.60 9.93 -30.56
C ILE A 39 28.15 10.60 -29.25
N ILE A 40 27.09 10.11 -28.65
CA ILE A 40 26.74 10.41 -27.26
C ILE A 40 27.86 9.76 -26.43
N PRO A 41 28.59 10.50 -25.59
CA PRO A 41 29.51 9.87 -24.67
C PRO A 41 28.71 9.08 -23.66
N ALA A 42 28.62 7.77 -23.89
CA ALA A 42 28.16 6.82 -22.89
C ALA A 42 29.20 6.82 -21.75
N THR A 43 28.96 7.61 -20.72
CA THR A 43 29.62 7.45 -19.43
C THR A 43 29.05 6.24 -18.69
N THR A 44 28.93 5.12 -19.37
CA THR A 44 28.91 3.80 -18.73
C THR A 44 30.36 3.45 -18.46
N ALA A 45 30.83 3.77 -17.26
CA ALA A 45 32.10 3.24 -16.78
C ALA A 45 32.00 1.71 -16.82
N ARG A 46 32.52 1.07 -17.86
CA ARG A 46 32.68 -0.39 -17.92
C ARG A 46 33.41 -0.81 -16.65
N LEU A 47 32.73 -1.53 -15.78
CA LEU A 47 33.31 -2.10 -14.57
C LEU A 47 34.52 -2.97 -14.99
N ARG A 48 35.73 -2.56 -14.58
CA ARG A 48 36.91 -3.41 -14.73
C ARG A 48 36.75 -4.62 -13.81
N HIS A 49 37.09 -5.82 -14.27
CA HIS A 49 37.10 -7.04 -13.47
C HIS A 49 37.89 -6.83 -12.18
N GLY A 50 37.27 -7.24 -11.04
CA GLY A 50 37.90 -7.16 -9.73
C GLY A 50 37.58 -5.91 -8.88
N VAL A 51 36.84 -4.92 -9.39
CA VAL A 51 36.51 -3.70 -8.63
C VAL A 51 35.23 -3.90 -7.84
N ARG A 52 35.33 -3.91 -6.50
CA ARG A 52 34.17 -3.85 -5.61
C ARG A 52 33.64 -2.41 -5.56
N ARG A 53 32.39 -2.20 -5.97
CA ARG A 53 31.70 -0.92 -5.89
C ARG A 53 30.65 -0.97 -4.78
N LEU A 54 30.70 -0.02 -3.85
CA LEU A 54 29.58 0.26 -2.94
C LEU A 54 28.69 1.31 -3.60
N ALA A 55 27.41 1.01 -3.75
CA ALA A 55 26.45 1.91 -4.36
C ALA A 55 25.19 2.02 -3.49
N ARG A 56 24.52 3.16 -3.54
CA ARG A 56 23.30 3.44 -2.80
C ARG A 56 22.09 3.26 -3.67
N THR A 57 21.01 2.79 -3.06
CA THR A 57 19.69 2.66 -3.67
C THR A 57 18.62 2.58 -2.59
N VAL A 58 17.38 2.26 -2.98
CA VAL A 58 16.22 2.19 -2.09
C VAL A 58 15.51 0.86 -2.25
N CYS A 59 14.96 0.33 -1.17
CA CYS A 59 14.11 -0.84 -1.20
C CYS A 59 12.82 -0.54 -1.97
N PRO A 60 12.48 -1.28 -3.04
CA PRO A 60 11.37 -0.96 -3.93
C PRO A 60 10.02 -1.46 -3.43
N HIS A 61 10.01 -2.23 -2.34
CA HIS A 61 8.85 -3.02 -1.95
C HIS A 61 7.74 -2.22 -1.29
N ASP A 62 6.51 -2.76 -1.37
CA ASP A 62 5.30 -2.26 -0.70
C ASP A 62 5.43 -2.42 0.82
N CYS A 63 6.21 -1.52 1.39
CA CYS A 63 6.50 -1.43 2.81
C CYS A 63 6.67 0.05 3.18
N PRO A 64 6.03 0.54 4.24
CA PRO A 64 6.12 1.96 4.64
C PRO A 64 7.54 2.47 4.87
N SER A 65 8.53 1.58 5.07
CA SER A 65 9.91 1.97 5.38
C SER A 65 10.72 2.46 4.18
N ALA A 66 10.46 2.02 2.94
CA ALA A 66 11.29 2.34 1.76
C ALA A 66 12.78 2.52 2.14
N CYS A 67 13.37 1.45 2.72
CA CYS A 67 14.69 1.52 3.37
C CYS A 67 15.78 1.97 2.41
N SER A 68 16.62 2.91 2.84
CA SER A 68 17.90 3.20 2.19
C SER A 68 18.79 1.96 2.23
N LEU A 69 19.45 1.65 1.11
CA LEU A 69 20.28 0.46 0.94
C LEU A 69 21.69 0.83 0.48
N ASP A 70 22.67 0.20 1.10
CA ASP A 70 24.06 0.14 0.63
C ASP A 70 24.28 -1.24 -0.01
N VAL A 71 24.47 -1.24 -1.32
CA VAL A 71 24.64 -2.46 -2.13
C VAL A 71 26.08 -2.57 -2.59
N GLN A 72 26.74 -3.68 -2.26
CA GLN A 72 28.06 -4.01 -2.77
C GLN A 72 27.92 -4.85 -4.04
N VAL A 73 28.45 -4.35 -5.14
CA VAL A 73 28.49 -5.03 -6.44
C VAL A 73 29.93 -5.36 -6.80
N ALA A 74 30.19 -6.57 -7.26
CA ALA A 74 31.46 -7.00 -7.84
C ALA A 74 31.20 -7.89 -9.06
N ASP A 75 31.89 -7.65 -10.15
CA ASP A 75 31.79 -8.43 -11.39
C ASP A 75 30.34 -8.60 -11.90
N GLY A 76 29.55 -7.52 -11.82
CA GLY A 76 28.13 -7.53 -12.22
C GLY A 76 27.19 -8.31 -11.27
N ARG A 77 27.66 -8.69 -10.08
CA ARG A 77 26.87 -9.44 -9.11
C ARG A 77 26.72 -8.71 -7.78
N VAL A 78 25.56 -8.84 -7.17
CA VAL A 78 25.30 -8.37 -5.80
C VAL A 78 26.03 -9.27 -4.80
N VAL A 79 26.97 -8.66 -4.06
CA VAL A 79 27.75 -9.35 -3.02
C VAL A 79 27.06 -9.24 -1.66
N SER A 80 26.56 -8.05 -1.34
CA SER A 80 25.83 -7.81 -0.08
C SER A 80 24.85 -6.65 -0.21
N VAL A 81 23.79 -6.70 0.59
CA VAL A 81 22.82 -5.62 0.77
C VAL A 81 22.76 -5.30 2.25
N LYS A 82 23.02 -4.05 2.61
CA LYS A 82 22.97 -3.53 3.98
C LYS A 82 22.07 -2.31 4.03
N GLY A 83 21.68 -1.89 5.24
CA GLY A 83 20.98 -0.63 5.44
C GLY A 83 21.90 0.56 5.24
N GLY A 84 21.41 1.57 4.52
CA GLY A 84 22.06 2.86 4.35
C GLY A 84 21.78 3.83 5.51
N ASP A 85 22.40 5.00 5.44
CA ASP A 85 22.47 5.99 6.52
C ASP A 85 21.27 6.97 6.59
N ASN A 86 20.15 6.67 5.95
CA ASN A 86 18.94 7.49 6.04
C ASN A 86 18.49 7.70 7.51
N PRO A 87 18.14 8.93 7.94
CA PRO A 87 17.87 9.24 9.34
C PRO A 87 16.74 8.44 9.99
N TYR A 88 15.72 8.05 9.22
CA TYR A 88 14.64 7.21 9.72
C TYR A 88 15.03 5.74 9.76
N THR A 89 15.64 5.23 8.70
CA THR A 89 15.97 3.80 8.61
C THR A 89 17.25 3.42 9.33
N ALA A 90 18.17 4.37 9.52
CA ALA A 90 19.33 4.34 10.42
C ALA A 90 20.16 3.03 10.32
N GLY A 91 20.42 2.56 9.11
CA GLY A 91 21.18 1.34 8.85
C GLY A 91 20.40 0.02 9.09
N VAL A 92 19.12 0.09 9.43
CA VAL A 92 18.28 -1.09 9.71
C VAL A 92 17.49 -1.50 8.49
N ILE A 93 17.58 -2.78 8.10
CA ILE A 93 16.77 -3.41 7.06
C ILE A 93 16.22 -4.76 7.52
N CYS A 94 15.16 -5.22 6.89
CA CYS A 94 14.58 -6.52 7.20
C CYS A 94 15.42 -7.69 6.61
N ALA A 95 15.28 -8.88 7.20
CA ALA A 95 15.98 -10.08 6.76
C ALA A 95 15.64 -10.53 5.31
N LYS A 96 14.48 -10.11 4.78
CA LYS A 96 14.09 -10.38 3.38
C LYS A 96 15.03 -9.65 2.43
N VAL A 97 15.16 -8.34 2.60
CA VAL A 97 15.91 -7.46 1.70
C VAL A 97 17.42 -7.63 1.86
N SER A 98 17.93 -7.99 3.04
CA SER A 98 19.38 -8.26 3.22
C SER A 98 19.89 -9.39 2.31
N ARG A 99 19.02 -10.24 1.80
CA ARG A 99 19.32 -11.34 0.87
C ARG A 99 18.82 -11.10 -0.56
N TYR A 100 18.58 -9.85 -0.93
CA TYR A 100 17.97 -9.54 -2.23
C TYR A 100 18.83 -10.01 -3.42
N GLY A 101 20.14 -10.15 -3.24
CA GLY A 101 21.04 -10.72 -4.26
C GLY A 101 20.64 -12.14 -4.71
N GLU A 102 20.06 -12.97 -3.82
CA GLU A 102 19.52 -14.28 -4.18
C GLU A 102 18.38 -14.19 -5.20
N ARG A 103 17.54 -13.14 -5.08
CA ARG A 103 16.44 -12.89 -6.01
C ARG A 103 16.91 -12.33 -7.34
N VAL A 104 17.84 -11.36 -7.32
CA VAL A 104 18.40 -10.74 -8.54
C VAL A 104 19.04 -11.80 -9.44
N HIS A 105 19.81 -12.71 -8.83
CA HIS A 105 20.56 -13.75 -9.54
C HIS A 105 19.91 -15.13 -9.48
N HIS A 106 18.59 -15.18 -9.23
CA HIS A 106 17.87 -16.44 -9.13
C HIS A 106 17.82 -17.14 -10.50
N PRO A 107 18.07 -18.48 -10.56
CA PRO A 107 18.09 -19.21 -11.82
C PRO A 107 16.74 -19.23 -12.56
N ASP A 108 15.63 -19.13 -11.83
CA ASP A 108 14.28 -19.16 -12.40
C ASP A 108 13.80 -17.78 -12.91
N ARG A 109 14.70 -16.76 -13.00
CA ARG A 109 14.36 -15.49 -13.66
C ARG A 109 13.93 -15.73 -15.11
N ILE A 110 12.83 -15.09 -15.52
CA ILE A 110 12.44 -15.04 -16.94
C ILE A 110 13.38 -14.05 -17.63
N LEU A 111 14.08 -14.52 -18.67
CA LEU A 111 15.13 -13.77 -19.34
C LEU A 111 14.81 -13.38 -20.78
N GLN A 112 13.70 -13.86 -21.34
CA GLN A 112 13.24 -13.57 -22.72
C GLN A 112 11.71 -13.61 -22.78
N PRO A 113 11.08 -12.93 -23.75
CA PRO A 113 9.64 -12.99 -23.92
C PRO A 113 9.17 -14.41 -24.26
N LEU A 114 8.06 -14.83 -23.66
CA LEU A 114 7.49 -16.15 -23.81
C LEU A 114 6.05 -16.06 -24.31
N GLU A 115 5.76 -16.73 -25.41
CA GLU A 115 4.42 -16.92 -25.94
C GLU A 115 3.88 -18.29 -25.53
N ARG A 116 2.63 -18.32 -25.10
CA ARG A 116 1.95 -19.58 -24.80
C ARG A 116 1.66 -20.37 -26.08
N VAL A 117 1.99 -21.65 -26.06
CA VAL A 117 1.59 -22.63 -27.05
C VAL A 117 0.65 -23.65 -26.40
N GLY A 118 -0.51 -23.92 -26.99
CA GLY A 118 -1.53 -24.79 -26.39
C GLY A 118 -2.53 -24.06 -25.47
N PRO A 119 -3.36 -24.78 -24.70
CA PRO A 119 -4.38 -24.17 -23.82
C PRO A 119 -3.77 -23.30 -22.71
N LYS A 120 -4.53 -22.31 -22.24
CA LYS A 120 -4.13 -21.51 -21.06
C LYS A 120 -3.89 -22.41 -19.85
N GLY A 121 -2.82 -22.14 -19.10
CA GLY A 121 -2.45 -22.92 -17.93
C GLY A 121 -1.78 -24.27 -18.21
N SER A 122 -1.51 -24.62 -19.49
CA SER A 122 -0.82 -25.86 -19.87
C SER A 122 0.66 -25.87 -19.48
N GLY A 123 1.26 -24.74 -19.19
CA GLY A 123 2.69 -24.61 -18.91
C GLY A 123 3.59 -24.73 -20.17
N GLN A 124 3.01 -24.67 -21.35
CA GLN A 124 3.75 -24.80 -22.62
C GLN A 124 4.07 -23.41 -23.16
N TRP A 125 5.36 -23.10 -23.27
CA TRP A 125 5.86 -21.78 -23.66
C TRP A 125 6.86 -21.90 -24.81
N ARG A 126 6.85 -20.90 -25.70
CA ARG A 126 7.83 -20.71 -26.76
C ARG A 126 8.48 -19.34 -26.63
N PRO A 127 9.81 -19.24 -26.64
CA PRO A 127 10.49 -17.95 -26.75
C PRO A 127 10.14 -17.24 -28.06
N ILE A 128 9.97 -15.92 -27.97
CA ILE A 128 9.75 -15.04 -29.13
C ILE A 128 10.57 -13.76 -28.98
N ALA A 129 10.81 -13.08 -30.10
CA ALA A 129 11.49 -11.77 -30.07
C ALA A 129 10.58 -10.69 -29.45
N TRP A 130 11.19 -9.65 -28.86
CA TRP A 130 10.45 -8.52 -28.29
C TRP A 130 9.50 -7.84 -29.26
N ASP A 131 9.94 -7.63 -30.53
CA ASP A 131 9.06 -6.99 -31.53
C ASP A 131 7.80 -7.80 -31.76
N ALA A 132 7.92 -9.12 -31.96
CA ALA A 132 6.77 -10.00 -32.11
C ALA A 132 5.87 -10.02 -30.85
N ALA A 133 6.47 -9.94 -29.65
CA ALA A 133 5.73 -9.90 -28.40
C ALA A 133 4.93 -8.59 -28.26
N LEU A 134 5.55 -7.46 -28.57
CA LEU A 134 4.91 -6.14 -28.49
C LEU A 134 3.87 -5.96 -29.59
N ASP A 135 4.11 -6.45 -30.82
CA ASP A 135 3.14 -6.43 -31.92
C ASP A 135 1.89 -7.24 -31.57
N ARG A 136 2.09 -8.41 -30.95
CA ARG A 136 0.97 -9.24 -30.48
C ARG A 136 0.18 -8.57 -29.37
N LEU A 137 0.85 -7.93 -28.40
CA LEU A 137 0.19 -7.19 -27.33
C LEU A 137 -0.58 -5.98 -27.87
N ALA A 138 0.04 -5.19 -28.75
CA ALA A 138 -0.60 -4.05 -29.37
C ALA A 138 -1.80 -4.49 -30.22
N GLY A 139 -1.67 -5.55 -31.02
CA GLY A 139 -2.77 -6.12 -31.82
C GLY A 139 -3.96 -6.53 -30.95
N ALA A 140 -3.70 -7.22 -29.81
CA ALA A 140 -4.78 -7.62 -28.90
C ALA A 140 -5.47 -6.40 -28.22
N PHE A 141 -4.74 -5.34 -27.94
CA PHE A 141 -5.30 -4.10 -27.40
C PHE A 141 -6.15 -3.35 -28.44
N THR A 142 -5.66 -3.28 -29.67
CA THR A 142 -6.38 -2.68 -30.81
C THR A 142 -7.66 -3.46 -31.10
N GLU A 143 -7.58 -4.79 -31.22
CA GLU A 143 -8.74 -5.67 -31.46
C GLU A 143 -9.81 -5.52 -30.36
N ALA A 144 -9.40 -5.51 -29.08
CA ALA A 144 -10.33 -5.32 -27.97
C ALA A 144 -11.00 -3.95 -28.01
N ALA A 145 -10.23 -2.90 -28.32
CA ALA A 145 -10.73 -1.52 -28.39
C ALA A 145 -11.66 -1.30 -29.59
N GLU A 146 -11.35 -1.86 -30.76
CA GLU A 146 -12.18 -1.75 -31.97
C GLU A 146 -13.51 -2.50 -31.82
N ASN A 147 -13.48 -3.71 -31.24
CA ASN A 147 -14.66 -4.55 -31.11
C ASN A 147 -15.59 -4.16 -29.95
N HIS A 148 -15.05 -3.58 -28.88
CA HIS A 148 -15.80 -3.34 -27.63
C HIS A 148 -15.65 -1.93 -27.06
N GLY A 149 -14.86 -1.06 -27.70
CA GLY A 149 -14.49 0.25 -27.20
C GLY A 149 -13.23 0.23 -26.33
N PRO A 150 -12.55 1.39 -26.15
CA PRO A 150 -11.25 1.46 -25.47
C PRO A 150 -11.29 0.96 -24.03
N GLU A 151 -12.41 1.09 -23.34
CA GLU A 151 -12.57 0.59 -21.96
C GLU A 151 -12.62 -0.95 -21.86
N ALA A 152 -12.62 -1.70 -22.97
CA ALA A 152 -12.44 -3.16 -22.98
C ALA A 152 -10.97 -3.56 -22.72
N VAL A 153 -10.05 -2.61 -22.77
CA VAL A 153 -8.64 -2.79 -22.39
C VAL A 153 -8.44 -2.32 -20.95
N TRP A 154 -7.82 -3.17 -20.12
CA TRP A 154 -7.56 -2.85 -18.73
C TRP A 154 -6.10 -3.10 -18.33
N PRO A 155 -5.21 -2.10 -18.45
CA PRO A 155 -3.86 -2.18 -17.88
C PRO A 155 -3.94 -2.25 -16.34
N TYR A 156 -3.31 -3.29 -15.76
CA TYR A 156 -3.42 -3.61 -14.34
C TYR A 156 -2.05 -3.64 -13.67
N ASN A 157 -1.89 -2.93 -12.56
CA ASN A 157 -0.66 -3.00 -11.76
C ASN A 157 -0.97 -2.94 -10.26
N SER A 158 0.00 -3.30 -9.42
CA SER A 158 -0.09 -3.19 -7.97
C SER A 158 1.26 -2.80 -7.36
N GLY A 159 1.50 -3.14 -6.08
CA GLY A 159 2.65 -2.74 -5.28
C GLY A 159 3.90 -3.61 -5.44
N GLY A 160 4.13 -4.28 -6.56
CA GLY A 160 5.37 -5.05 -6.80
C GLY A 160 6.62 -4.17 -6.86
N THR A 161 6.45 -2.89 -7.22
CA THR A 161 7.42 -1.81 -6.98
C THR A 161 6.70 -0.57 -6.46
N MET A 162 7.36 0.23 -5.64
CA MET A 162 6.84 1.49 -5.10
C MET A 162 7.51 2.72 -5.72
N GLY A 163 8.50 2.53 -6.57
CA GLY A 163 9.12 3.61 -7.33
C GLY A 163 8.14 4.28 -8.29
N LEU A 164 8.17 5.60 -8.37
CA LEU A 164 7.14 6.38 -9.05
C LEU A 164 7.13 6.13 -10.56
N VAL A 165 8.32 6.03 -11.19
CA VAL A 165 8.43 5.84 -12.63
C VAL A 165 7.97 4.44 -13.02
N GLN A 166 8.50 3.41 -12.37
CA GLN A 166 8.23 2.03 -12.77
C GLN A 166 6.84 1.54 -12.37
N ARG A 167 6.28 2.09 -11.28
CA ARG A 167 4.92 1.74 -10.84
C ARG A 167 3.84 2.44 -11.66
N ASP A 168 4.04 3.74 -11.93
CA ASP A 168 2.94 4.59 -12.35
C ASP A 168 2.91 4.88 -13.88
N SER A 169 3.99 4.56 -14.64
CA SER A 169 4.06 4.79 -16.10
C SER A 169 2.94 4.10 -16.89
N ILE A 170 2.41 2.98 -16.42
CA ILE A 170 1.29 2.28 -17.06
C ILE A 170 0.01 3.14 -17.10
N HIS A 171 -0.17 4.05 -16.13
CA HIS A 171 -1.32 4.96 -16.10
C HIS A 171 -1.28 5.99 -17.22
N ARG A 172 -0.08 6.40 -17.65
CA ARG A 172 0.07 7.31 -18.80
C ARG A 172 -0.52 6.69 -20.07
N LEU A 173 -0.20 5.42 -20.34
CA LEU A 173 -0.80 4.70 -21.47
C LEU A 173 -2.32 4.59 -21.32
N THR A 174 -2.79 4.25 -20.11
CA THR A 174 -4.22 4.17 -19.79
C THR A 174 -4.93 5.49 -20.08
N HIS A 175 -4.37 6.63 -19.68
CA HIS A 175 -4.99 7.94 -19.85
C HIS A 175 -4.98 8.41 -21.32
N VAL A 176 -3.86 8.22 -22.02
CA VAL A 176 -3.73 8.60 -23.44
C VAL A 176 -4.71 7.83 -24.32
N MET A 177 -4.88 6.54 -24.06
CA MET A 177 -5.70 5.64 -24.88
C MET A 177 -7.18 5.58 -24.46
N GLY A 178 -7.54 6.21 -23.35
CA GLY A 178 -8.90 6.13 -22.81
C GLY A 178 -9.30 4.73 -22.32
N TYR A 179 -8.33 3.91 -21.91
CA TYR A 179 -8.55 2.56 -21.39
C TYR A 179 -9.16 2.58 -19.99
N SER A 180 -9.81 1.48 -19.57
CA SER A 180 -10.31 1.32 -18.20
C SER A 180 -9.22 1.59 -17.19
N ARG A 181 -9.51 2.46 -16.21
CA ARG A 181 -8.60 2.82 -15.15
C ARG A 181 -8.67 1.82 -14.00
N ARG A 182 -7.63 1.79 -13.20
CA ARG A 182 -7.54 0.96 -12.02
C ARG A 182 -7.85 1.77 -10.74
N LYS A 183 -8.88 1.40 -10.00
CA LYS A 183 -9.14 1.90 -8.64
C LYS A 183 -8.27 1.16 -7.63
N ARG A 184 -7.50 1.89 -6.80
CA ARG A 184 -6.50 1.33 -5.86
C ARG A 184 -7.17 0.79 -4.57
N THR A 185 -7.85 -0.33 -4.62
CA THR A 185 -8.73 -0.85 -3.56
C THR A 185 -8.15 -1.99 -2.72
N ILE A 186 -7.07 -2.66 -3.13
CA ILE A 186 -6.52 -3.80 -2.37
C ILE A 186 -5.79 -3.37 -1.09
N CYS A 187 -5.15 -2.20 -1.06
CA CYS A 187 -4.20 -1.88 0.00
C CYS A 187 -4.62 -0.77 0.95
N THR A 188 -5.13 0.36 0.46
CA THR A 188 -5.18 1.61 1.25
C THR A 188 -6.52 2.32 1.28
N SER A 189 -7.45 2.06 0.34
CA SER A 189 -8.68 2.85 0.16
C SER A 189 -9.49 3.02 1.44
N ILE A 190 -9.69 1.94 2.19
CA ILE A 190 -10.46 1.93 3.44
C ILE A 190 -9.83 2.87 4.49
N ALA A 191 -8.51 2.75 4.70
CA ALA A 191 -7.83 3.57 5.69
C ALA A 191 -7.61 5.01 5.22
N ILE A 192 -7.44 5.27 3.92
CA ILE A 192 -7.45 6.65 3.38
C ILE A 192 -8.76 7.33 3.75
N ALA A 193 -9.90 6.67 3.52
CA ALA A 193 -11.20 7.22 3.86
C ALA A 193 -11.32 7.48 5.37
N GLY A 194 -10.98 6.48 6.22
CA GLY A 194 -11.08 6.62 7.68
C GLY A 194 -10.16 7.69 8.26
N TRP A 195 -8.94 7.81 7.76
CA TRP A 195 -8.00 8.85 8.18
C TRP A 195 -8.46 10.24 7.72
N SER A 196 -8.82 10.36 6.44
CA SER A 196 -9.26 11.64 5.87
C SER A 196 -10.59 12.12 6.45
N ALA A 197 -11.43 11.22 6.94
CA ALA A 197 -12.69 11.54 7.57
C ALA A 197 -12.52 12.53 8.74
N GLY A 198 -11.57 12.28 9.63
CA GLY A 198 -11.28 13.14 10.77
C GLY A 198 -10.19 14.19 10.47
N VAL A 199 -9.06 13.75 9.92
CA VAL A 199 -7.84 14.54 9.76
C VAL A 199 -7.85 15.42 8.49
N GLY A 200 -8.57 15.03 7.45
CA GLY A 200 -8.72 15.78 6.19
C GLY A 200 -7.58 15.57 5.18
N ARG A 201 -6.39 15.13 5.58
CA ARG A 201 -5.27 14.83 4.67
C ARG A 201 -4.42 13.67 5.18
N VAL A 202 -3.81 12.90 4.25
CA VAL A 202 -2.98 11.73 4.60
C VAL A 202 -1.55 12.18 4.94
N ALA A 203 -1.40 12.74 6.13
CA ALA A 203 -0.15 13.19 6.73
C ALA A 203 -0.25 13.11 8.26
N GLY A 204 0.86 13.29 8.96
CA GLY A 204 0.92 13.33 10.43
C GLY A 204 2.33 13.64 10.94
N PRO A 205 2.55 13.52 12.26
CA PRO A 205 3.83 13.75 12.91
C PRO A 205 4.96 12.92 12.32
N ASP A 206 6.17 13.44 12.42
CA ASP A 206 7.37 12.72 12.00
C ASP A 206 7.47 11.36 12.75
N PRO A 207 7.58 10.23 12.07
CA PRO A 207 7.71 8.95 12.75
C PRO A 207 8.99 8.80 13.57
N ARG A 208 10.00 9.66 13.37
CA ARG A 208 11.19 9.73 14.22
C ARG A 208 10.86 10.19 15.63
N GLU A 209 9.78 10.97 15.80
CA GLU A 209 9.29 11.45 17.08
C GLU A 209 8.80 10.33 18.02
N MET A 210 8.53 9.14 17.52
CA MET A 210 8.31 7.99 18.41
C MET A 210 9.45 7.81 19.43
N ALA A 211 10.68 8.25 19.12
CA ALA A 211 11.81 8.23 20.04
C ALA A 211 11.69 9.23 21.21
N LEU A 212 10.78 10.20 21.11
CA LEU A 212 10.50 11.26 22.08
C LEU A 212 9.21 11.02 22.88
N SER A 213 8.48 9.95 22.56
CA SER A 213 7.24 9.59 23.23
C SER A 213 7.46 8.99 24.62
N ASP A 214 6.48 9.15 25.49
CA ASP A 214 6.40 8.47 26.79
C ASP A 214 5.48 7.25 26.74
N LEU A 215 4.56 7.23 25.76
CA LEU A 215 3.72 6.08 25.41
C LEU A 215 3.68 5.92 23.88
N ILE A 216 3.91 4.72 23.41
CA ILE A 216 3.72 4.36 21.99
C ILE A 216 2.65 3.29 21.92
N VAL A 217 1.60 3.55 21.13
CA VAL A 217 0.53 2.60 20.84
C VAL A 217 0.69 2.13 19.39
N VAL A 218 1.01 0.87 19.17
CA VAL A 218 0.98 0.25 17.84
C VAL A 218 -0.38 -0.43 17.66
N TRP A 219 -1.20 0.09 16.77
CA TRP A 219 -2.58 -0.36 16.58
C TRP A 219 -2.78 -0.95 15.18
N GLY A 220 -3.09 -2.24 15.11
CA GLY A 220 -3.32 -2.96 13.85
C GLY A 220 -2.08 -3.07 12.96
N GLY A 221 -0.90 -3.21 13.57
CA GLY A 221 0.37 -3.29 12.86
C GLY A 221 1.40 -4.18 13.54
N ASN A 222 2.32 -4.76 12.74
CA ASN A 222 3.38 -5.64 13.22
C ASN A 222 4.78 -5.16 12.73
N PRO A 223 5.33 -4.07 13.29
CA PRO A 223 6.64 -3.54 12.90
C PRO A 223 7.79 -4.55 12.94
N VAL A 224 7.77 -5.55 13.81
CA VAL A 224 8.79 -6.62 13.84
C VAL A 224 8.86 -7.41 12.53
N SER A 225 7.75 -7.54 11.82
CA SER A 225 7.67 -8.28 10.54
C SER A 225 7.69 -7.38 9.31
N THR A 226 7.12 -6.16 9.46
CA THR A 226 7.05 -5.11 8.43
C THR A 226 7.60 -3.84 9.05
N GLN A 227 8.03 -2.85 8.36
CA GLN A 227 8.48 -1.55 8.91
C GLN A 227 9.43 -1.68 10.14
N VAL A 228 10.44 -2.55 10.03
CA VAL A 228 11.34 -2.91 11.16
C VAL A 228 12.04 -1.71 11.80
N ASN A 229 12.22 -0.63 11.07
CA ASN A 229 12.84 0.62 11.51
C ASN A 229 12.04 1.31 12.63
N ALA A 230 10.71 1.21 12.63
CA ALA A 230 9.87 1.74 13.70
C ALA A 230 10.28 1.16 15.08
N MET A 231 10.67 -0.13 15.12
CA MET A 231 11.15 -0.76 16.36
C MET A 231 12.43 -0.12 16.90
N SER A 232 13.27 0.49 16.04
CA SER A 232 14.46 1.22 16.48
C SER A 232 14.10 2.48 17.25
N HIS A 233 13.11 3.25 16.77
CA HIS A 233 12.60 4.44 17.44
C HIS A 233 11.86 4.09 18.75
N ILE A 234 11.02 3.06 18.72
CA ILE A 234 10.34 2.52 19.90
C ILE A 234 11.38 2.07 20.96
N SER A 235 12.41 1.33 20.55
CA SER A 235 13.48 0.88 21.47
C SER A 235 14.26 2.05 22.06
N ARG A 236 14.48 3.12 21.26
CA ARG A 236 15.14 4.34 21.76
C ARG A 236 14.28 5.02 22.83
N ALA A 237 12.99 5.24 22.59
CA ALA A 237 12.07 5.82 23.57
C ALA A 237 12.06 5.02 24.88
N ARG A 238 11.96 3.69 24.79
CA ARG A 238 11.98 2.82 25.99
C ARG A 238 13.28 2.94 26.77
N LYS A 239 14.43 3.02 26.08
CA LYS A 239 15.76 3.11 26.74
C LYS A 239 16.03 4.48 27.34
N THR A 240 15.62 5.55 26.66
CA THR A 240 16.00 6.93 27.05
C THR A 240 14.96 7.62 27.92
N ARG A 241 13.68 7.20 27.81
CA ARG A 241 12.54 7.87 28.47
C ARG A 241 11.74 6.91 29.38
N GLY A 242 12.00 5.62 29.33
CA GLY A 242 11.17 4.62 30.02
C GLY A 242 9.79 4.43 29.39
N ALA A 243 9.63 4.83 28.13
CA ALA A 243 8.36 4.80 27.40
C ALA A 243 7.72 3.41 27.45
N LYS A 244 6.39 3.37 27.59
CA LYS A 244 5.61 2.16 27.51
C LYS A 244 5.23 1.84 26.05
N LEU A 245 5.19 0.57 25.72
CA LEU A 245 4.70 0.06 24.43
C LEU A 245 3.38 -0.68 24.66
N VAL A 246 2.31 -0.18 24.08
CA VAL A 246 1.01 -0.87 23.98
C VAL A 246 0.85 -1.38 22.54
N VAL A 247 0.41 -2.62 22.38
CA VAL A 247 0.07 -3.19 21.08
C VAL A 247 -1.39 -3.64 21.09
N ILE A 248 -2.14 -3.19 20.10
CA ILE A 248 -3.55 -3.57 19.89
C ILE A 248 -3.61 -4.32 18.56
N ASP A 249 -3.78 -5.64 18.65
CA ASP A 249 -3.77 -6.55 17.50
C ASP A 249 -4.52 -7.85 17.88
N PRO A 250 -5.37 -8.41 17.02
CA PRO A 250 -6.22 -9.56 17.35
C PRO A 250 -5.45 -10.85 17.70
N TYR A 251 -4.14 -10.89 17.49
CA TYR A 251 -3.29 -12.00 17.92
C TYR A 251 -1.90 -11.53 18.39
N ARG A 252 -1.20 -12.37 19.12
CA ARG A 252 0.13 -12.06 19.67
C ARG A 252 1.21 -12.09 18.59
N THR A 253 1.33 -10.98 17.87
CA THR A 253 2.39 -10.75 16.87
C THR A 253 3.77 -10.65 17.50
N GLY A 254 4.84 -10.65 16.68
CA GLY A 254 6.19 -10.38 17.17
C GLY A 254 6.33 -9.01 17.85
N THR A 255 5.53 -8.03 17.46
CA THR A 255 5.49 -6.71 18.12
C THR A 255 4.74 -6.77 19.44
N ALA A 256 3.63 -7.49 19.50
CA ALA A 256 2.86 -7.71 20.73
C ALA A 256 3.68 -8.49 21.78
N ALA A 257 4.53 -9.41 21.34
CA ALA A 257 5.46 -10.14 22.24
C ALA A 257 6.51 -9.24 22.89
N ALA A 258 6.79 -8.06 22.34
CA ALA A 258 7.71 -7.06 22.89
C ALA A 258 7.01 -5.94 23.69
N ALA A 259 5.66 -5.94 23.75
CA ALA A 259 4.85 -4.91 24.38
C ALA A 259 4.84 -5.05 25.92
N ASP A 260 4.62 -3.93 26.60
CA ASP A 260 4.30 -3.88 28.03
C ASP A 260 2.83 -4.27 28.28
N LEU A 261 1.93 -3.94 27.31
CA LEU A 261 0.51 -4.31 27.31
C LEU A 261 0.10 -4.75 25.90
N HIS A 262 -0.52 -5.92 25.78
CA HIS A 262 -1.13 -6.40 24.55
C HIS A 262 -2.65 -6.53 24.76
N LEU A 263 -3.43 -5.80 23.97
CA LEU A 263 -4.87 -5.95 23.90
C LEU A 263 -5.21 -6.71 22.61
N ALA A 264 -5.95 -7.82 22.76
CA ALA A 264 -6.33 -8.68 21.63
C ALA A 264 -7.87 -8.62 21.39
N PRO A 265 -8.39 -7.52 20.80
CA PRO A 265 -9.81 -7.42 20.52
C PRO A 265 -10.21 -8.37 19.39
N ARG A 266 -11.49 -8.77 19.35
CA ARG A 266 -12.02 -9.48 18.18
C ARG A 266 -11.81 -8.64 16.91
N PRO A 267 -11.47 -9.25 15.76
CA PRO A 267 -11.27 -8.54 14.51
C PRO A 267 -12.45 -7.64 14.13
N GLY A 268 -12.17 -6.39 13.75
CA GLY A 268 -13.19 -5.41 13.36
C GLY A 268 -13.93 -4.74 14.51
N THR A 269 -13.45 -4.85 15.75
CA THR A 269 -14.08 -4.21 16.92
C THR A 269 -13.27 -3.04 17.48
N ASP A 270 -12.30 -2.56 16.74
CA ASP A 270 -11.42 -1.44 17.12
C ASP A 270 -12.19 -0.16 17.41
N GLY A 271 -13.29 0.12 16.66
CA GLY A 271 -14.15 1.26 16.90
C GLY A 271 -14.84 1.20 18.27
N ALA A 272 -15.27 0.00 18.71
CA ALA A 272 -15.86 -0.16 20.05
C ALA A 272 -14.83 0.13 21.15
N LEU A 273 -13.60 -0.38 21.01
CA LEU A 273 -12.52 -0.09 21.94
C LEU A 273 -12.21 1.42 22.00
N ALA A 274 -12.07 2.05 20.82
CA ALA A 274 -11.79 3.49 20.74
C ALA A 274 -12.90 4.33 21.39
N CYS A 275 -14.19 4.00 21.16
CA CYS A 275 -15.31 4.71 21.77
C CYS A 275 -15.35 4.55 23.31
N ALA A 276 -15.04 3.36 23.83
CA ALA A 276 -14.96 3.18 25.28
C ALA A 276 -13.79 3.94 25.89
N VAL A 277 -12.66 4.01 25.20
CA VAL A 277 -11.54 4.87 25.62
C VAL A 277 -11.97 6.34 25.61
N LEU A 278 -12.64 6.83 24.55
CA LEU A 278 -13.19 8.18 24.49
C LEU A 278 -14.15 8.47 25.65
N HIS A 279 -15.03 7.51 25.97
CA HIS A 279 -15.91 7.62 27.14
C HIS A 279 -15.12 7.89 28.43
N VAL A 280 -14.08 7.08 28.70
CA VAL A 280 -13.24 7.25 29.89
C VAL A 280 -12.49 8.58 29.88
N LEU A 281 -11.96 8.99 28.70
CA LEU A 281 -11.25 10.27 28.56
C LEU A 281 -12.14 11.45 28.94
N PHE A 282 -13.41 11.45 28.58
CA PHE A 282 -14.34 12.51 28.98
C PHE A 282 -14.77 12.38 30.45
N ARG A 283 -15.13 11.15 30.90
CA ARG A 283 -15.57 10.86 32.25
C ARG A 283 -14.56 11.26 33.33
N ASP A 284 -13.29 10.93 33.09
CA ASP A 284 -12.19 11.09 34.06
C ASP A 284 -11.39 12.39 33.88
N GLY A 285 -11.83 13.28 32.98
CA GLY A 285 -11.26 14.61 32.80
C GLY A 285 -9.94 14.67 32.04
N TYR A 286 -9.61 13.65 31.23
CA TYR A 286 -8.44 13.64 30.36
C TYR A 286 -8.64 14.43 29.06
N ALA A 287 -9.84 14.90 28.75
CA ALA A 287 -10.14 15.68 27.57
C ALA A 287 -9.57 17.10 27.67
N ASP A 288 -8.74 17.51 26.73
CA ASP A 288 -8.23 18.89 26.62
C ASP A 288 -9.31 19.79 26.00
N ARG A 289 -10.10 20.41 26.87
CA ARG A 289 -11.22 21.27 26.48
C ARG A 289 -10.77 22.50 25.70
N THR A 290 -9.59 23.04 26.00
CA THR A 290 -9.03 24.20 25.31
C THR A 290 -8.64 23.85 23.88
N TYR A 291 -7.93 22.74 23.71
CA TYR A 291 -7.55 22.23 22.39
C TYR A 291 -8.78 21.90 21.54
N LEU A 292 -9.75 21.20 22.12
CA LEU A 292 -11.00 20.84 21.44
C LEU A 292 -11.77 22.05 20.94
N ALA A 293 -11.91 23.08 21.77
CA ALA A 293 -12.60 24.32 21.40
C ALA A 293 -11.91 25.03 20.21
N ALA A 294 -10.58 24.96 20.13
CA ALA A 294 -9.79 25.60 19.08
C ALA A 294 -9.77 24.79 17.77
N HIS A 295 -9.64 23.45 17.86
CA HIS A 295 -9.22 22.62 16.73
C HIS A 295 -10.25 21.56 16.28
N ALA A 296 -11.35 21.36 17.00
CA ALA A 296 -12.35 20.35 16.64
C ALA A 296 -13.76 20.95 16.50
N GLU A 297 -14.63 20.28 15.76
CA GLU A 297 -16.04 20.59 15.70
C GLU A 297 -16.85 19.53 16.47
N ASP A 298 -18.10 19.87 16.81
CA ASP A 298 -19.11 18.95 17.38
C ASP A 298 -18.64 18.16 18.63
N THR A 299 -17.74 18.72 19.44
CA THR A 299 -17.23 18.08 20.66
C THR A 299 -18.35 17.66 21.61
N ALA A 300 -19.37 18.52 21.79
CA ALA A 300 -20.50 18.22 22.68
C ALA A 300 -21.34 17.03 22.17
N ALA A 301 -21.53 16.92 20.86
CA ALA A 301 -22.22 15.80 20.25
C ALA A 301 -21.43 14.50 20.42
N LEU A 302 -20.09 14.52 20.23
CA LEU A 302 -19.24 13.36 20.51
C LEU A 302 -19.35 12.94 21.98
N GLU A 303 -19.19 13.87 22.93
CA GLU A 303 -19.22 13.57 24.36
C GLU A 303 -20.55 12.94 24.78
N ALA A 304 -21.67 13.51 24.32
CA ALA A 304 -23.00 12.97 24.57
C ALA A 304 -23.18 11.56 23.95
N HIS A 305 -22.65 11.35 22.76
CA HIS A 305 -22.72 10.06 22.07
C HIS A 305 -21.92 8.99 22.82
N VAL A 306 -20.66 9.25 23.14
CA VAL A 306 -19.80 8.26 23.81
C VAL A 306 -20.16 8.03 25.27
N ALA A 307 -21.00 8.88 25.88
CA ALA A 307 -21.49 8.67 27.26
C ALA A 307 -22.15 7.29 27.47
N THR A 308 -22.71 6.71 26.42
CA THR A 308 -23.32 5.35 26.45
C THR A 308 -22.40 4.25 25.93
N ARG A 309 -21.22 4.58 25.44
CA ARG A 309 -20.19 3.63 24.92
C ARG A 309 -19.22 3.24 26.04
N THR A 310 -19.77 2.70 27.13
CA THR A 310 -19.03 2.36 28.35
C THR A 310 -18.03 1.24 28.14
N PRO A 311 -17.04 1.05 29.04
CA PRO A 311 -16.15 -0.11 29.02
C PRO A 311 -16.91 -1.46 29.02
N ASP A 312 -18.04 -1.57 29.75
CA ASP A 312 -18.88 -2.78 29.74
C ASP A 312 -19.50 -3.06 28.36
N TRP A 313 -20.02 -2.00 27.70
CA TRP A 313 -20.52 -2.10 26.33
C TRP A 313 -19.41 -2.60 25.37
N ALA A 314 -18.21 -2.02 25.45
CA ALA A 314 -17.10 -2.41 24.58
C ALA A 314 -16.57 -3.82 24.92
N ALA A 315 -16.53 -4.22 26.19
CA ALA A 315 -16.11 -5.54 26.62
C ALA A 315 -16.98 -6.65 25.99
N ALA A 316 -18.29 -6.44 25.95
CA ALA A 316 -19.21 -7.38 25.30
C ALA A 316 -18.92 -7.55 23.78
N ILE A 317 -18.50 -6.48 23.10
CA ILE A 317 -18.23 -6.46 21.66
C ILE A 317 -16.81 -6.99 21.38
N THR A 318 -15.80 -6.45 22.07
CA THR A 318 -14.38 -6.69 21.78
C THR A 318 -13.87 -8.03 22.32
N GLY A 319 -14.49 -8.54 23.38
CA GLY A 319 -14.02 -9.68 24.15
C GLY A 319 -12.88 -9.35 25.13
N LEU A 320 -12.49 -8.08 25.22
CA LEU A 320 -11.57 -7.59 26.27
C LEU A 320 -12.34 -7.47 27.59
N THR A 321 -11.61 -7.52 28.69
CA THR A 321 -12.20 -7.23 30.01
C THR A 321 -12.37 -5.72 30.22
N VAL A 322 -13.35 -5.33 31.04
CA VAL A 322 -13.52 -3.93 31.47
C VAL A 322 -12.23 -3.38 32.06
N ALA A 323 -11.53 -4.18 32.89
CA ALA A 323 -10.27 -3.77 33.51
C ALA A 323 -9.15 -3.47 32.51
N GLU A 324 -9.04 -4.25 31.43
CA GLU A 324 -8.07 -3.98 30.35
C GLU A 324 -8.39 -2.67 29.62
N ILE A 325 -9.65 -2.41 29.33
CA ILE A 325 -10.11 -1.18 28.66
C ILE A 325 -9.84 0.04 29.54
N GLU A 326 -10.23 0.00 30.81
CA GLU A 326 -10.01 1.05 31.80
C GLU A 326 -8.50 1.33 32.01
N ALA A 327 -7.68 0.28 32.16
CA ALA A 327 -6.26 0.42 32.34
C ALA A 327 -5.58 1.07 31.11
N PHE A 328 -5.98 0.70 29.91
CA PHE A 328 -5.47 1.33 28.69
C PHE A 328 -5.93 2.79 28.59
N ALA A 329 -7.19 3.08 28.85
CA ALA A 329 -7.74 4.42 28.77
C ALA A 329 -7.07 5.37 29.77
N ALA A 330 -6.86 4.94 31.01
CA ALA A 330 -6.16 5.70 32.04
C ALA A 330 -4.68 5.95 31.67
N LEU A 331 -3.98 4.91 31.17
CA LEU A 331 -2.61 5.04 30.70
C LEU A 331 -2.49 6.04 29.54
N TYR A 332 -3.39 5.95 28.55
CA TYR A 332 -3.39 6.82 27.38
C TYR A 332 -3.75 8.26 27.77
N GLY A 333 -4.82 8.46 28.52
CA GLY A 333 -5.28 9.79 28.97
C GLY A 333 -4.29 10.49 29.89
N GLY A 334 -3.60 9.73 30.75
CA GLY A 334 -2.58 10.26 31.65
C GLY A 334 -1.21 10.53 31.01
N THR A 335 -1.04 10.28 29.70
CA THR A 335 0.28 10.43 29.03
C THR A 335 0.18 11.40 27.84
N PRO A 336 0.50 12.69 28.02
CA PRO A 336 0.38 13.70 26.97
C PRO A 336 1.21 13.41 25.72
N ARG A 337 2.43 12.86 25.86
CA ARG A 337 3.31 12.46 24.75
C ARG A 337 3.01 11.02 24.34
N SER A 338 1.78 10.78 23.91
CA SER A 338 1.33 9.47 23.42
C SER A 338 1.27 9.48 21.89
N TYR A 339 2.03 8.58 21.26
CA TYR A 339 2.10 8.43 19.80
C TYR A 339 1.38 7.17 19.37
N ILE A 340 0.33 7.30 18.55
CA ILE A 340 -0.37 6.16 17.97
C ILE A 340 0.21 5.86 16.59
N ARG A 341 0.88 4.73 16.42
CA ARG A 341 1.30 4.20 15.12
C ARG A 341 0.23 3.27 14.58
N CYS A 342 -0.64 3.80 13.73
CA CYS A 342 -1.69 3.03 13.08
C CYS A 342 -1.10 2.14 11.97
N GLY A 343 -1.47 0.87 11.96
CA GLY A 343 -1.05 -0.12 10.97
C GLY A 343 -2.05 -0.28 9.82
N PHE A 344 -1.74 -1.23 8.93
CA PHE A 344 -2.59 -1.56 7.78
C PHE A 344 -3.69 -2.58 8.12
N GLY A 345 -3.82 -3.03 9.37
CA GLY A 345 -4.94 -3.83 9.84
C GLY A 345 -6.29 -3.16 9.59
N PHE A 346 -6.36 -1.84 9.74
CA PHE A 346 -7.56 -1.04 9.45
C PHE A 346 -8.02 -1.09 8.00
N THR A 347 -7.18 -1.48 7.05
CA THR A 347 -7.59 -1.62 5.64
C THR A 347 -8.10 -3.02 5.31
N ARG A 348 -8.31 -3.89 6.30
CA ARG A 348 -8.56 -5.32 6.09
C ARG A 348 -9.92 -5.79 6.57
N THR A 349 -10.74 -4.91 7.15
CA THR A 349 -12.10 -5.19 7.63
C THR A 349 -13.10 -4.23 6.98
N ARG A 350 -14.38 -4.67 6.86
CA ARG A 350 -15.45 -3.87 6.20
C ARG A 350 -15.69 -2.52 6.88
N ASN A 351 -15.55 -2.49 8.20
CA ASN A 351 -15.71 -1.28 9.01
C ASN A 351 -14.40 -0.54 9.31
N GLY A 352 -13.32 -0.86 8.60
CA GLY A 352 -11.99 -0.34 8.89
C GLY A 352 -11.88 1.18 8.80
N ALA A 353 -12.65 1.83 7.92
CA ALA A 353 -12.72 3.29 7.83
C ALA A 353 -13.29 3.90 9.12
N VAL A 354 -14.42 3.37 9.60
CA VAL A 354 -15.06 3.79 10.88
C VAL A 354 -14.12 3.55 12.05
N ASN A 355 -13.48 2.38 12.10
CA ASN A 355 -12.53 2.03 13.15
C ASN A 355 -11.34 2.99 13.19
N LEU A 356 -10.72 3.29 12.05
CA LEU A 356 -9.57 4.20 12.00
C LEU A 356 -9.97 5.64 12.36
N HIS A 357 -11.12 6.09 11.87
CA HIS A 357 -11.67 7.40 12.26
C HIS A 357 -11.83 7.50 13.79
N ALA A 358 -12.45 6.50 14.43
CA ALA A 358 -12.60 6.48 15.88
C ALA A 358 -11.26 6.55 16.63
N VAL A 359 -10.22 5.88 16.11
CA VAL A 359 -8.86 5.94 16.69
C VAL A 359 -8.24 7.32 16.53
N THR A 360 -8.45 8.03 15.41
CA THR A 360 -7.92 9.40 15.23
C THR A 360 -8.58 10.44 16.15
N CYS A 361 -9.75 10.13 16.72
CA CYS A 361 -10.41 10.98 17.72
C CYS A 361 -9.64 11.00 19.05
N LEU A 362 -8.90 9.95 19.40
CA LEU A 362 -8.18 9.84 20.68
C LEU A 362 -7.15 10.97 20.88
N PRO A 363 -6.16 11.16 19.97
CA PRO A 363 -5.19 12.24 20.11
C PRO A 363 -5.83 13.63 20.00
N THR A 364 -6.99 13.74 19.36
CA THR A 364 -7.74 14.99 19.26
C THR A 364 -8.42 15.34 20.59
N VAL A 365 -9.02 14.34 21.26
CA VAL A 365 -9.68 14.55 22.55
C VAL A 365 -8.67 14.87 23.65
N THR A 366 -7.51 14.22 23.68
CA THR A 366 -6.48 14.46 24.69
C THR A 366 -5.56 15.66 24.36
N GLY A 367 -5.67 16.25 23.16
CA GLY A 367 -4.74 17.28 22.70
C GLY A 367 -3.31 16.77 22.45
N ALA A 368 -3.11 15.45 22.28
CA ALA A 368 -1.78 14.85 22.09
C ALA A 368 -1.04 15.40 20.86
N TRP A 369 -1.74 15.97 19.89
CA TRP A 369 -1.18 16.65 18.73
C TRP A 369 -0.31 17.88 19.11
N GLN A 370 -0.48 18.47 20.30
CA GLN A 370 0.29 19.63 20.75
C GLN A 370 1.72 19.29 21.20
N HIS A 371 2.04 18.01 21.31
CA HIS A 371 3.27 17.54 21.93
C HIS A 371 4.18 16.83 20.92
N GLU A 372 5.45 17.24 20.87
CA GLU A 372 6.47 16.47 20.17
C GLU A 372 6.55 15.05 20.76
N GLY A 373 6.47 14.04 19.91
CA GLY A 373 6.32 12.65 20.34
C GLY A 373 4.89 12.24 20.70
N GLY A 374 3.89 13.08 20.40
CA GLY A 374 2.46 12.80 20.54
C GLY A 374 1.73 12.71 19.20
N GLY A 375 0.41 12.51 19.23
CA GLY A 375 -0.45 12.44 18.06
C GLY A 375 -0.58 11.05 17.47
N ALA A 376 -0.85 10.96 16.18
CA ALA A 376 -1.01 9.69 15.46
C ALA A 376 -0.41 9.75 14.06
N LEU A 377 0.03 8.61 13.54
CA LEU A 377 0.45 8.47 12.15
C LEU A 377 -0.02 7.13 11.58
N TRP A 378 -0.70 7.21 10.42
CA TRP A 378 -0.94 6.06 9.56
C TRP A 378 0.00 6.08 8.36
N GLN A 379 0.00 7.14 7.57
CA GLN A 379 0.81 7.31 6.36
C GLN A 379 1.12 8.79 6.09
N ASN A 380 2.26 9.06 5.39
CA ASN A 380 2.70 10.42 5.02
C ASN A 380 2.57 10.72 3.51
N ALA A 381 1.66 10.06 2.78
CA ALA A 381 1.63 10.13 1.32
C ALA A 381 1.40 11.55 0.76
N ALA A 382 0.71 12.42 1.49
CA ALA A 382 0.35 13.75 1.02
C ALA A 382 1.47 14.81 1.16
N ILE A 383 2.57 14.51 1.89
CA ILE A 383 3.62 15.52 2.10
C ILE A 383 4.53 15.75 0.89
N PHE A 384 4.58 14.79 -0.02
CA PHE A 384 5.51 14.82 -1.14
C PHE A 384 5.05 15.70 -2.32
N ASN A 385 3.77 16.00 -2.42
CA ASN A 385 3.15 16.85 -3.46
C ASN A 385 3.65 16.55 -4.88
N TRP A 386 3.69 15.27 -5.26
CA TRP A 386 4.21 14.82 -6.54
C TRP A 386 3.44 15.38 -7.74
N ASP A 387 4.12 16.10 -8.63
CA ASP A 387 3.62 16.35 -9.98
C ASP A 387 3.84 15.09 -10.84
N LYS A 388 2.77 14.36 -11.06
CA LYS A 388 2.81 13.12 -11.84
C LYS A 388 2.33 13.29 -13.29
N THR A 389 2.26 14.52 -13.77
CA THR A 389 1.77 14.82 -15.13
C THR A 389 2.55 14.02 -16.17
N LEU A 390 3.89 14.05 -16.14
CA LEU A 390 4.71 13.30 -17.10
C LEU A 390 4.71 11.79 -16.83
N THR A 391 4.62 11.37 -15.57
CA THR A 391 4.67 9.94 -15.20
C THR A 391 3.34 9.25 -15.46
N GLU A 392 2.22 9.84 -15.05
CA GLU A 392 0.88 9.26 -15.19
C GLU A 392 0.08 9.82 -16.38
N GLY A 393 0.50 10.92 -17.04
CA GLY A 393 -0.28 11.58 -18.11
C GLY A 393 -1.54 12.23 -17.57
N LEU A 394 -1.43 13.00 -16.47
CA LEU A 394 -2.59 13.59 -15.81
C LEU A 394 -3.23 14.72 -16.64
N ASP A 395 -2.45 15.37 -17.50
CA ASP A 395 -2.88 16.41 -18.43
C ASP A 395 -3.80 15.91 -19.55
N VAL A 396 -3.73 14.61 -19.86
CA VAL A 396 -4.57 13.95 -20.89
C VAL A 396 -5.62 13.00 -20.27
N LYS A 397 -5.77 13.02 -18.94
CA LYS A 397 -6.76 12.20 -18.24
C LYS A 397 -8.18 12.67 -18.53
N ALA A 398 -8.85 12.05 -19.51
CA ALA A 398 -10.21 12.38 -19.88
C ALA A 398 -11.21 12.13 -18.74
N PRO A 399 -12.20 13.00 -18.48
CA PRO A 399 -13.29 12.72 -17.55
C PRO A 399 -14.17 11.57 -18.06
N GLY A 400 -14.90 10.90 -17.16
CA GLY A 400 -15.92 9.90 -17.50
C GLY A 400 -15.40 8.49 -17.84
N VAL A 401 -14.11 8.28 -18.05
CA VAL A 401 -13.55 6.93 -18.21
C VAL A 401 -13.65 6.19 -16.87
N ARG A 402 -14.23 4.98 -16.88
CA ARG A 402 -14.50 4.19 -15.67
C ARG A 402 -13.22 3.79 -14.91
N GLU A 403 -13.35 3.65 -13.60
CA GLU A 403 -12.30 3.15 -12.71
C GLU A 403 -12.71 1.80 -12.12
N LEU A 404 -12.16 0.70 -12.60
CA LEU A 404 -12.47 -0.65 -12.18
C LEU A 404 -11.81 -1.00 -10.84
N ASP A 405 -12.60 -1.53 -9.93
CA ASP A 405 -12.14 -1.98 -8.60
C ASP A 405 -11.22 -3.19 -8.73
N MET A 406 -9.91 -2.99 -8.46
CA MET A 406 -8.92 -4.04 -8.57
C MET A 406 -9.15 -5.21 -7.62
N SER A 407 -9.89 -5.03 -6.52
CA SER A 407 -10.24 -6.10 -5.60
C SER A 407 -11.33 -7.04 -6.16
N ARG A 408 -12.07 -6.59 -7.16
CA ARG A 408 -13.12 -7.32 -7.86
C ARG A 408 -12.68 -7.88 -9.23
N ILE A 409 -11.38 -8.00 -9.48
CA ILE A 409 -10.85 -8.50 -10.75
C ILE A 409 -11.52 -9.83 -11.20
N GLY A 410 -11.84 -10.73 -10.27
CA GLY A 410 -12.55 -11.97 -10.58
C GLY A 410 -13.96 -11.73 -11.13
N ALA A 411 -14.71 -10.80 -10.53
CA ALA A 411 -16.04 -10.40 -10.99
C ALA A 411 -15.98 -9.67 -12.35
N ILE A 412 -15.02 -8.75 -12.50
CA ILE A 412 -14.79 -8.01 -13.75
C ILE A 412 -14.52 -8.98 -14.91
N LEU A 413 -13.63 -9.93 -14.71
CA LEU A 413 -13.28 -10.92 -15.73
C LEU A 413 -14.38 -11.99 -15.96
N ALA A 414 -15.38 -12.06 -15.08
CA ALA A 414 -16.58 -12.89 -15.27
C ALA A 414 -17.74 -12.09 -15.91
N ASP A 415 -17.47 -10.90 -16.40
CA ASP A 415 -18.44 -9.99 -17.04
C ASP A 415 -19.62 -9.62 -16.11
N ASP A 416 -19.38 -9.51 -14.79
CA ASP A 416 -20.36 -9.05 -13.81
C ASP A 416 -20.74 -7.59 -14.07
N PRO A 417 -22.01 -7.27 -14.36
CA PRO A 417 -22.41 -5.91 -14.77
C PRO A 417 -22.16 -4.83 -13.70
N ASP A 418 -22.29 -5.17 -12.41
CA ASP A 418 -22.02 -4.23 -11.31
C ASP A 418 -20.51 -3.98 -11.21
N ALA A 419 -19.67 -5.02 -11.33
CA ALA A 419 -18.23 -4.87 -11.34
C ALA A 419 -17.71 -4.11 -12.55
N LEU A 420 -18.36 -4.25 -13.70
CA LEU A 420 -18.09 -3.51 -14.93
C LEU A 420 -18.67 -2.09 -14.95
N GLN A 421 -19.46 -1.70 -13.94
CA GLN A 421 -20.12 -0.39 -13.87
C GLN A 421 -20.99 -0.08 -15.11
N GLY A 422 -21.60 -1.13 -15.70
CA GLY A 422 -22.41 -1.03 -16.92
C GLY A 422 -21.61 -0.78 -18.21
N GLY A 423 -20.28 -0.73 -18.15
CA GLY A 423 -19.42 -0.57 -19.32
C GLY A 423 -19.10 -1.89 -20.05
N PRO A 424 -18.26 -1.85 -21.12
CA PRO A 424 -17.93 -3.04 -21.91
C PRO A 424 -17.18 -4.10 -21.10
N PRO A 425 -17.25 -5.39 -21.53
CA PRO A 425 -16.43 -6.44 -20.92
C PRO A 425 -14.94 -6.19 -21.12
N VAL A 426 -14.11 -6.59 -20.17
CA VAL A 426 -12.66 -6.57 -20.33
C VAL A 426 -12.23 -7.73 -21.22
N ARG A 427 -11.47 -7.42 -22.28
CA ARG A 427 -11.01 -8.41 -23.29
C ARG A 427 -9.49 -8.44 -23.47
N ALA A 428 -8.77 -7.39 -23.03
CA ALA A 428 -7.32 -7.40 -23.08
C ALA A 428 -6.72 -6.75 -21.81
N MET A 429 -5.64 -7.33 -21.29
CA MET A 429 -4.93 -6.88 -20.11
C MET A 429 -3.42 -6.93 -20.31
N LEU A 430 -2.71 -5.92 -19.76
CA LEU A 430 -1.30 -5.99 -19.41
C LEU A 430 -1.19 -5.90 -17.89
N ILE A 431 -0.62 -6.91 -17.26
CA ILE A 431 -0.42 -6.97 -15.80
C ILE A 431 1.07 -6.72 -15.49
N GLN A 432 1.36 -5.65 -14.74
CA GLN A 432 2.70 -5.30 -14.27
C GLN A 432 2.76 -5.25 -12.75
N SER A 433 3.86 -5.72 -12.16
CA SER A 433 4.11 -5.60 -10.70
C SER A 433 2.97 -6.16 -9.84
N ALA A 434 2.28 -7.20 -10.29
CA ALA A 434 1.12 -7.77 -9.62
C ALA A 434 0.94 -9.27 -9.91
N ASN A 435 0.45 -10.01 -8.89
CA ASN A 435 0.12 -11.44 -9.02
C ASN A 435 -1.33 -11.69 -8.53
N PRO A 436 -2.36 -11.16 -9.25
CA PRO A 436 -3.75 -11.24 -8.80
C PRO A 436 -4.29 -12.66 -8.64
N ALA A 437 -3.82 -13.64 -9.41
CA ALA A 437 -4.23 -15.05 -9.26
C ALA A 437 -3.91 -15.64 -7.88
N ALA A 438 -2.97 -15.03 -7.13
CA ALA A 438 -2.62 -15.41 -5.76
C ALA A 438 -3.06 -14.36 -4.73
N SER A 439 -2.95 -13.05 -5.07
CA SER A 439 -3.08 -11.96 -4.09
C SER A 439 -4.46 -11.29 -4.04
N ALA A 440 -5.30 -11.41 -5.07
CA ALA A 440 -6.63 -10.82 -5.07
C ALA A 440 -7.65 -11.70 -4.32
N PRO A 441 -8.74 -11.08 -3.78
CA PRO A 441 -9.87 -11.81 -3.24
C PRO A 441 -10.51 -12.74 -4.27
N ASP A 442 -11.23 -13.77 -3.81
CA ASP A 442 -11.86 -14.80 -4.64
C ASP A 442 -10.94 -15.31 -5.75
N SER A 443 -9.78 -15.80 -5.36
CA SER A 443 -8.74 -16.21 -6.31
C SER A 443 -9.19 -17.36 -7.23
N ASN A 444 -10.25 -18.10 -6.89
CA ASN A 444 -10.86 -19.07 -7.82
C ASN A 444 -11.51 -18.36 -9.01
N ARG A 445 -12.31 -17.32 -8.77
CA ARG A 445 -12.97 -16.53 -9.81
C ARG A 445 -11.94 -15.75 -10.65
N VAL A 446 -10.89 -15.23 -10.01
CA VAL A 446 -9.77 -14.57 -10.70
C VAL A 446 -9.09 -15.53 -11.67
N ARG A 447 -8.72 -16.73 -11.23
CA ARG A 447 -8.08 -17.74 -12.08
C ARG A 447 -8.99 -18.18 -13.22
N ALA A 448 -10.28 -18.40 -12.96
CA ALA A 448 -11.26 -18.72 -13.99
C ALA A 448 -11.36 -17.63 -15.04
N GLY A 449 -11.38 -16.35 -14.63
CA GLY A 449 -11.42 -15.20 -15.53
C GLY A 449 -10.16 -15.07 -16.38
N LEU A 450 -8.98 -15.22 -15.80
CA LEU A 450 -7.70 -15.20 -16.54
C LEU A 450 -7.56 -16.36 -17.54
N MET A 451 -8.21 -17.48 -17.29
CA MET A 451 -8.20 -18.64 -18.19
C MET A 451 -9.20 -18.55 -19.34
N ARG A 452 -10.06 -17.56 -19.39
CA ARG A 452 -11.02 -17.38 -20.49
C ARG A 452 -10.31 -17.24 -21.82
N PRO A 453 -10.76 -17.90 -22.89
CA PRO A 453 -10.12 -17.82 -24.21
C PRO A 453 -10.37 -16.47 -24.92
N ASP A 454 -11.45 -15.75 -24.55
CA ASP A 454 -11.85 -14.46 -25.08
C ASP A 454 -11.26 -13.26 -24.32
N VAL A 455 -10.35 -13.50 -23.38
CA VAL A 455 -9.59 -12.47 -22.67
C VAL A 455 -8.10 -12.66 -22.93
N PHE A 456 -7.48 -11.73 -23.63
CA PHE A 456 -6.03 -11.73 -23.82
C PHE A 456 -5.31 -11.19 -22.58
N VAL A 457 -4.32 -11.94 -22.07
CA VAL A 457 -3.57 -11.55 -20.88
C VAL A 457 -2.07 -11.56 -21.16
N ALA A 458 -1.42 -10.40 -21.08
CA ALA A 458 0.02 -10.29 -21.02
C ALA A 458 0.47 -9.99 -19.58
N VAL A 459 1.56 -10.62 -19.14
CA VAL A 459 2.12 -10.43 -17.80
C VAL A 459 3.59 -10.05 -17.92
N HIS A 460 3.97 -8.90 -17.36
CA HIS A 460 5.35 -8.44 -17.28
C HIS A 460 5.90 -8.72 -15.89
N GLU A 461 6.73 -9.75 -15.75
CA GLU A 461 7.11 -10.33 -14.46
C GLU A 461 8.56 -10.85 -14.46
N GLN A 462 9.13 -10.95 -13.27
CA GLN A 462 10.49 -11.47 -13.03
C GLN A 462 10.54 -13.00 -13.00
N PHE A 463 9.44 -13.65 -12.60
CA PHE A 463 9.32 -15.09 -12.39
C PHE A 463 8.00 -15.63 -12.93
N MET A 464 7.93 -16.95 -13.15
CA MET A 464 6.68 -17.61 -13.54
C MET A 464 5.75 -17.71 -12.32
N THR A 465 5.05 -16.63 -12.01
CA THR A 465 4.06 -16.55 -10.94
C THR A 465 2.76 -17.25 -11.32
N GLU A 466 1.83 -17.41 -10.36
CA GLU A 466 0.51 -18.00 -10.61
C GLU A 466 -0.26 -17.23 -11.70
N THR A 467 -0.08 -15.91 -11.78
CA THR A 467 -0.70 -15.09 -12.83
C THR A 467 0.01 -15.28 -14.17
N ALA A 468 1.34 -15.25 -14.18
CA ALA A 468 2.14 -15.44 -15.40
C ALA A 468 1.86 -16.81 -16.02
N ALA A 469 1.71 -17.87 -15.21
CA ALA A 469 1.40 -19.22 -15.69
C ALA A 469 0.03 -19.34 -16.40
N LEU A 470 -0.87 -18.37 -16.25
CA LEU A 470 -2.19 -18.33 -16.89
C LEU A 470 -2.25 -17.35 -18.07
N ALA A 471 -1.16 -16.65 -18.39
CA ALA A 471 -1.11 -15.63 -19.43
C ALA A 471 -1.05 -16.23 -20.85
N ASP A 472 -1.28 -15.37 -21.83
CA ASP A 472 -1.03 -15.64 -23.26
C ASP A 472 0.39 -15.23 -23.66
N LEU A 473 0.92 -14.23 -22.95
CA LEU A 473 2.24 -13.64 -23.17
C LEU A 473 2.90 -13.32 -21.85
N VAL A 474 4.18 -13.70 -21.67
CA VAL A 474 4.98 -13.33 -20.50
C VAL A 474 6.20 -12.55 -20.96
N LEU A 475 6.38 -11.39 -20.41
CA LEU A 475 7.47 -10.46 -20.73
C LEU A 475 8.47 -10.41 -19.57
N PRO A 476 9.80 -10.47 -19.83
CA PRO A 476 10.81 -10.50 -18.79
C PRO A 476 11.03 -9.11 -18.18
N ALA A 477 10.87 -9.00 -16.86
CA ALA A 477 10.96 -7.75 -16.12
C ALA A 477 12.30 -7.60 -15.38
N THR A 478 12.79 -6.36 -15.29
CA THR A 478 13.93 -5.98 -14.46
C THR A 478 13.58 -6.03 -12.98
N THR A 479 14.62 -6.19 -12.13
CA THR A 479 14.56 -5.86 -10.70
C THR A 479 14.93 -4.39 -10.48
N PHE A 480 14.68 -3.86 -9.28
CA PHE A 480 14.98 -2.46 -8.95
C PHE A 480 16.47 -2.09 -9.00
N LEU A 481 17.38 -3.05 -9.04
CA LEU A 481 18.81 -2.80 -9.21
C LEU A 481 19.22 -2.67 -10.68
N GLU A 482 18.31 -2.92 -11.60
CA GLU A 482 18.53 -2.98 -13.05
C GLU A 482 17.83 -1.82 -13.80
N HIS A 483 17.21 -0.87 -13.08
CA HIS A 483 16.55 0.32 -13.66
C HIS A 483 16.62 1.53 -12.72
N ASP A 484 16.42 2.72 -13.27
CA ASP A 484 16.32 3.96 -12.49
C ASP A 484 14.91 4.19 -11.99
N ASP A 485 14.78 4.77 -10.77
CA ASP A 485 13.51 5.19 -10.18
C ASP A 485 13.71 6.23 -9.07
N ILE A 486 12.62 6.82 -8.55
CA ILE A 486 12.59 7.66 -7.35
C ILE A 486 11.51 7.17 -6.39
N TYR A 487 11.74 7.37 -5.09
CA TYR A 487 10.89 6.83 -4.04
C TYR A 487 10.53 7.90 -3.01
N GLY A 488 9.23 7.95 -2.66
CA GLY A 488 8.74 8.56 -1.44
C GLY A 488 8.13 7.46 -0.56
N ALA A 489 8.39 7.50 0.74
CA ALA A 489 7.93 6.47 1.65
C ALA A 489 6.58 6.79 2.28
N GLY A 490 5.70 5.81 2.43
CA GLY A 490 4.44 5.99 3.18
C GLY A 490 4.63 6.12 4.69
N GLY A 491 5.77 5.72 5.23
CA GLY A 491 6.03 5.67 6.67
C GLY A 491 7.18 6.55 7.15
N HIS A 492 7.73 7.40 6.30
CA HIS A 492 8.68 8.47 6.65
C HIS A 492 8.68 9.57 5.57
N SER A 493 9.44 10.64 5.78
CA SER A 493 9.40 11.85 4.96
C SER A 493 10.49 11.94 3.88
N HIS A 494 11.41 10.98 3.78
CA HIS A 494 12.57 11.12 2.90
C HIS A 494 12.27 10.69 1.47
N ILE A 495 12.57 11.58 0.51
CA ILE A 495 12.65 11.28 -0.92
C ILE A 495 14.03 10.72 -1.21
N GLN A 496 14.13 9.65 -2.01
CA GLN A 496 15.37 8.96 -2.30
C GLN A 496 15.43 8.52 -3.77
N SER A 497 16.65 8.47 -4.35
CA SER A 497 16.88 7.92 -5.69
C SER A 497 17.19 6.43 -5.64
N GLY A 498 16.72 5.71 -6.64
CA GLY A 498 17.06 4.31 -6.89
C GLY A 498 17.72 4.16 -8.25
N PRO A 499 19.04 4.42 -8.38
CA PRO A 499 19.73 4.28 -9.65
C PRO A 499 19.90 2.82 -10.06
N ALA A 500 20.01 2.57 -11.37
CA ALA A 500 20.43 1.29 -11.92
C ALA A 500 21.87 0.96 -11.50
N LEU A 501 22.06 -0.18 -10.85
CA LEU A 501 23.36 -0.64 -10.37
C LEU A 501 23.92 -1.81 -11.18
N LEU A 502 23.06 -2.51 -11.91
CA LEU A 502 23.35 -3.68 -12.71
C LEU A 502 22.78 -3.52 -14.11
N GLU A 503 23.43 -4.14 -15.09
CA GLU A 503 22.82 -4.33 -16.41
C GLU A 503 21.67 -5.36 -16.30
N PRO A 504 20.53 -5.15 -16.98
CA PRO A 504 19.46 -6.14 -17.05
C PRO A 504 19.97 -7.48 -17.62
N PRO A 505 19.65 -8.62 -16.99
CA PRO A 505 20.06 -9.92 -17.52
C PRO A 505 19.19 -10.34 -18.71
N GLY A 506 19.81 -10.99 -19.70
CA GLY A 506 19.08 -11.47 -20.89
C GLY A 506 18.41 -10.30 -21.63
N GLU A 507 17.12 -10.46 -21.89
CA GLU A 507 16.30 -9.47 -22.59
C GLU A 507 15.34 -8.74 -21.65
N CYS A 508 15.61 -8.69 -20.32
CA CYS A 508 14.74 -8.01 -19.35
C CYS A 508 14.64 -6.51 -19.64
N ARG A 509 13.41 -5.97 -19.58
CA ARG A 509 13.13 -4.54 -19.74
C ARG A 509 12.42 -3.97 -18.52
N SER A 510 12.57 -2.67 -18.29
CA SER A 510 11.85 -1.98 -17.21
C SER A 510 10.37 -1.81 -17.54
N ASN A 511 9.55 -1.58 -16.51
CA ASN A 511 8.12 -1.33 -16.73
C ASN A 511 7.90 -0.13 -17.66
N HIS A 512 8.65 0.95 -17.43
CA HIS A 512 8.58 2.16 -18.24
C HIS A 512 8.95 1.90 -19.70
N ASP A 513 10.03 1.17 -19.99
CA ASP A 513 10.47 0.90 -21.35
C ASP A 513 9.46 0.06 -22.12
N VAL A 514 8.82 -0.92 -21.46
CA VAL A 514 7.74 -1.72 -22.07
C VAL A 514 6.54 -0.86 -22.41
N ILE A 515 6.15 0.05 -21.51
CA ILE A 515 5.02 0.96 -21.76
C ILE A 515 5.34 1.96 -22.88
N ALA A 516 6.56 2.50 -22.95
CA ALA A 516 6.96 3.40 -24.02
C ALA A 516 6.97 2.69 -25.38
N ALA A 517 7.55 1.48 -25.44
CA ALA A 517 7.58 0.68 -26.67
C ALA A 517 6.19 0.21 -27.13
N LEU A 518 5.26 -0.07 -26.21
CA LEU A 518 3.87 -0.40 -26.51
C LEU A 518 3.11 0.84 -27.00
N ALA A 519 3.36 2.01 -26.39
CA ALA A 519 2.76 3.28 -26.80
C ALA A 519 3.11 3.64 -28.24
N ASP A 520 4.36 3.44 -28.65
CA ASP A 520 4.83 3.64 -30.03
C ASP A 520 4.02 2.79 -31.03
N ARG A 521 3.80 1.50 -30.73
CA ARG A 521 3.04 0.57 -31.57
C ARG A 521 1.54 0.90 -31.65
N LEU A 522 1.00 1.49 -30.60
CA LEU A 522 -0.40 1.91 -30.52
C LEU A 522 -0.63 3.33 -31.08
N GLY A 523 0.43 4.03 -31.53
CA GLY A 523 0.36 5.42 -31.96
C GLY A 523 0.00 6.39 -30.81
N ALA A 524 0.24 6.01 -29.57
CA ALA A 524 -0.04 6.84 -28.41
C ALA A 524 1.02 7.93 -28.24
N ALA A 525 0.61 9.19 -28.18
CA ALA A 525 1.53 10.33 -28.09
C ALA A 525 1.42 11.03 -26.73
N HIS A 526 2.52 11.13 -26.02
CA HIS A 526 2.68 11.95 -24.83
C HIS A 526 4.18 12.17 -24.52
N ALA A 527 4.55 13.36 -24.03
CA ALA A 527 5.95 13.72 -23.78
C ALA A 527 6.68 12.72 -22.87
N GLY A 528 6.00 12.15 -21.87
CA GLY A 528 6.59 11.19 -20.96
C GLY A 528 7.02 9.85 -21.57
N PHE A 529 6.53 9.47 -22.77
CA PHE A 529 7.00 8.26 -23.45
C PHE A 529 8.38 8.41 -24.09
N ALA A 530 8.74 9.64 -24.48
CA ALA A 530 10.04 9.92 -25.11
C ALA A 530 11.19 10.07 -24.10
N LEU A 531 10.90 10.18 -22.80
CA LEU A 531 11.89 10.34 -21.75
C LEU A 531 12.42 8.98 -21.29
N SER A 532 13.72 8.90 -20.95
CA SER A 532 14.24 7.75 -20.20
C SER A 532 13.68 7.73 -18.77
N ALA A 533 13.74 6.59 -18.09
CA ALA A 533 13.31 6.48 -16.69
C ALA A 533 14.05 7.52 -15.81
N ARG A 534 15.35 7.72 -16.02
CA ARG A 534 16.16 8.72 -15.31
C ARG A 534 15.68 10.14 -15.58
N SER A 535 15.47 10.48 -16.85
CA SER A 535 14.97 11.82 -17.24
C SER A 535 13.57 12.09 -16.73
N LEU A 536 12.72 11.06 -16.69
CA LEU A 536 11.37 11.15 -16.13
C LEU A 536 11.39 11.34 -14.62
N ALA A 537 12.29 10.66 -13.90
CA ALA A 537 12.53 10.85 -12.48
C ALA A 537 13.01 12.28 -12.17
N ASP A 538 13.98 12.77 -12.93
CA ASP A 538 14.51 14.14 -12.81
C ASP A 538 13.40 15.19 -13.03
N ALA A 539 12.66 15.08 -14.13
CA ALA A 539 11.57 15.99 -14.46
C ALA A 539 10.45 15.95 -13.40
N THR A 540 10.13 14.77 -12.86
CA THR A 540 9.11 14.63 -11.79
C THR A 540 9.57 15.35 -10.52
N LEU A 541 10.83 15.21 -10.10
CA LEU A 541 11.41 15.93 -8.97
C LEU A 541 11.37 17.44 -9.16
N ALA A 542 11.85 17.91 -10.31
CA ALA A 542 11.90 19.34 -10.63
C ALA A 542 10.51 19.98 -10.63
N ARG A 543 9.53 19.35 -11.29
CA ARG A 543 8.14 19.82 -11.35
C ARG A 543 7.42 19.78 -10.01
N SER A 544 7.81 18.86 -9.12
CA SER A 544 7.30 18.75 -7.75
C SER A 544 7.94 19.77 -6.79
N GLY A 545 8.90 20.59 -7.24
CA GLY A 545 9.58 21.58 -6.41
C GLY A 545 10.72 21.03 -5.55
N TRP A 546 11.12 19.77 -5.76
CA TRP A 546 12.19 19.12 -4.99
C TRP A 546 13.60 19.31 -5.58
N GLY A 547 13.73 20.06 -6.67
CA GLY A 547 14.97 20.20 -7.45
C GLY A 547 15.17 19.03 -8.43
N GLY A 548 16.40 18.83 -8.89
CA GLY A 548 16.71 17.76 -9.84
C GLY A 548 17.28 16.50 -9.18
N LEU A 549 17.42 15.46 -10.00
CA LEU A 549 17.96 14.17 -9.56
C LEU A 549 19.42 14.27 -9.11
N ASP A 550 20.23 15.12 -9.76
CA ASP A 550 21.64 15.34 -9.38
C ASP A 550 21.76 15.90 -7.95
N ARG A 551 20.86 16.82 -7.55
CA ARG A 551 20.78 17.30 -6.18
C ARG A 551 20.42 16.17 -5.22
N LEU A 552 19.40 15.38 -5.55
CA LEU A 552 18.96 14.27 -4.71
C LEU A 552 20.08 13.23 -4.51
N GLU A 553 20.86 12.94 -5.57
CA GLU A 553 21.99 12.00 -5.49
C GLU A 553 23.16 12.55 -4.65
N GLN A 554 23.43 13.86 -4.73
CA GLN A 554 24.45 14.53 -3.92
C GLN A 554 24.05 14.58 -2.44
N GLU A 555 22.81 14.95 -2.13
CA GLU A 555 22.28 15.06 -0.77
C GLU A 555 21.90 13.69 -0.18
N ARG A 556 21.77 12.64 -1.02
CA ARG A 556 21.40 11.23 -0.70
C ARG A 556 19.91 11.04 -0.40
N TRP A 557 19.26 11.99 0.21
CA TRP A 557 17.82 12.10 0.45
C TRP A 557 17.43 13.56 0.58
N ILE A 558 16.17 13.85 0.29
CA ILE A 558 15.56 15.13 0.62
C ILE A 558 14.52 14.85 1.69
N ASP A 559 14.59 15.56 2.82
CA ASP A 559 13.59 15.45 3.89
C ASP A 559 12.40 16.37 3.57
N ALA A 560 11.28 15.76 3.22
CA ALA A 560 10.03 16.45 2.90
C ALA A 560 9.16 16.68 4.14
N GLN A 561 9.68 16.46 5.36
CA GLN A 561 8.91 16.62 6.59
C GLN A 561 8.44 18.07 6.73
N PRO A 562 7.13 18.33 6.85
CA PRO A 562 6.60 19.64 7.19
C PRO A 562 7.08 20.10 8.57
N SER A 563 6.95 21.39 8.85
CA SER A 563 7.24 21.93 10.18
C SER A 563 6.44 21.19 11.26
N PHE A 564 6.91 21.27 12.52
CA PHE A 564 6.18 20.70 13.67
C PHE A 564 4.73 21.17 13.70
N ALA A 565 4.49 22.47 13.54
CA ALA A 565 3.15 23.05 13.60
C ALA A 565 2.22 22.49 12.48
N GLU A 566 2.75 22.28 11.28
CA GLU A 566 1.97 21.73 10.14
C GLU A 566 1.74 20.23 10.26
N SER A 567 2.76 19.46 10.66
CA SER A 567 2.67 18.01 10.79
C SER A 567 1.81 17.58 11.98
N HIS A 568 1.74 18.40 13.01
CA HIS A 568 0.91 18.24 14.18
C HIS A 568 -0.45 18.97 14.11
N PHE A 569 -0.80 19.49 12.93
CA PHE A 569 -2.08 20.17 12.67
C PHE A 569 -2.38 21.38 13.59
N LEU A 570 -1.36 22.01 14.18
CA LEU A 570 -1.53 23.21 15.01
C LEU A 570 -1.90 24.44 14.16
N THR A 571 -1.60 24.40 12.86
CA THR A 571 -2.03 25.39 11.86
C THR A 571 -3.38 25.07 11.23
N GLY A 572 -4.00 23.97 11.63
CA GLY A 572 -5.27 23.45 11.16
C GLY A 572 -5.18 22.06 10.54
N PHE A 573 -6.27 21.30 10.65
CA PHE A 573 -6.49 20.03 9.97
C PHE A 573 -6.76 20.24 8.48
N GLY A 574 -6.75 19.17 7.68
CA GLY A 574 -6.88 19.25 6.23
C GLY A 574 -8.27 19.57 5.68
N HIS A 575 -9.21 19.98 6.52
CA HIS A 575 -10.54 20.46 6.13
C HIS A 575 -10.54 21.97 5.82
N PRO A 576 -11.51 22.50 5.05
CA PRO A 576 -11.51 23.90 4.62
C PRO A 576 -11.49 24.93 5.76
N ASP A 577 -12.05 24.60 6.91
CA ASP A 577 -12.09 25.44 8.11
C ASP A 577 -10.93 25.13 9.09
N GLY A 578 -10.06 24.19 8.77
CA GLY A 578 -8.94 23.77 9.59
C GLY A 578 -9.30 22.97 10.84
N ARG A 579 -10.55 22.49 10.98
CA ARG A 579 -11.01 21.78 12.20
C ARG A 579 -11.10 20.27 11.97
N PHE A 580 -10.81 19.49 13.00
CA PHE A 580 -11.02 18.03 13.01
C PHE A 580 -12.50 17.70 12.98
N ARG A 581 -12.89 16.67 12.20
CA ARG A 581 -14.28 16.21 12.08
C ARG A 581 -14.55 14.99 12.95
N PHE A 582 -15.38 15.14 13.99
CA PHE A 582 -15.94 14.00 14.69
C PHE A 582 -17.16 13.41 13.95
N SER A 583 -17.87 14.24 13.20
CA SER A 583 -19.02 13.85 12.37
C SER A 583 -18.70 14.07 10.87
N PRO A 584 -17.95 13.14 10.23
CA PRO A 584 -17.55 13.32 8.84
C PRO A 584 -18.69 13.09 7.87
N ASP A 585 -18.64 13.77 6.71
CA ASP A 585 -19.48 13.42 5.57
C ASP A 585 -18.87 12.21 4.82
N TRP A 586 -19.33 11.01 5.19
CA TRP A 586 -18.90 9.78 4.53
C TRP A 586 -19.26 9.74 3.03
N SER A 587 -20.33 10.42 2.63
CA SER A 587 -20.77 10.44 1.22
C SER A 587 -19.79 11.17 0.30
N ALA A 588 -19.12 12.18 0.83
CA ALA A 588 -18.05 12.87 0.12
C ALA A 588 -16.79 12.01 -0.04
N LEU A 589 -16.63 10.95 0.75
CA LEU A 589 -15.47 10.04 0.72
C LEU A 589 -15.70 8.81 -0.16
N GLY A 590 -16.93 8.51 -0.55
CA GLY A 590 -17.21 7.41 -1.47
C GLY A 590 -18.68 7.03 -1.60
N PRO A 591 -19.03 6.33 -2.68
CA PRO A 591 -20.42 6.06 -3.04
C PRO A 591 -21.11 4.99 -2.15
N ARG A 592 -20.35 4.27 -1.30
CA ARG A 592 -20.88 3.21 -0.43
C ARG A 592 -21.05 3.65 1.02
N ALA A 593 -21.31 4.92 1.25
CA ALA A 593 -21.44 5.52 2.58
C ALA A 593 -22.74 5.16 3.31
N ALA A 594 -23.70 4.56 2.64
CA ALA A 594 -25.01 4.24 3.22
C ALA A 594 -24.89 3.36 4.48
N GLY A 595 -25.51 3.79 5.58
CA GLY A 595 -25.51 3.08 6.86
C GLY A 595 -24.22 3.26 7.69
N MET A 596 -23.25 4.04 7.25
CA MET A 596 -22.10 4.38 8.08
C MET A 596 -22.52 5.31 9.22
N PRO A 597 -21.96 5.13 10.44
CA PRO A 597 -22.34 5.95 11.59
C PRO A 597 -21.87 7.40 11.43
N ALA A 598 -22.70 8.35 11.85
CA ALA A 598 -22.38 9.78 11.76
C ALA A 598 -21.28 10.20 12.75
N LEU A 599 -21.16 9.54 13.89
CA LEU A 599 -20.13 9.74 14.92
C LEU A 599 -19.32 8.46 15.10
N PRO A 600 -18.12 8.50 15.73
CA PRO A 600 -17.36 7.30 16.04
C PRO A 600 -18.18 6.26 16.75
N ASP A 601 -18.22 5.03 16.22
CA ASP A 601 -19.03 3.94 16.80
C ASP A 601 -18.49 2.56 16.40
N HIS A 602 -19.08 1.52 16.93
CA HIS A 602 -18.95 0.16 16.42
C HIS A 602 -19.96 -0.06 15.28
N TRP A 603 -19.46 -0.27 14.08
CA TRP A 603 -20.31 -0.60 12.93
C TRP A 603 -20.26 -2.10 12.64
N ALA A 604 -21.34 -2.81 12.95
CA ALA A 604 -21.41 -4.27 12.89
C ALA A 604 -21.71 -4.78 11.47
N VAL A 605 -20.77 -4.63 10.54
CA VAL A 605 -20.88 -5.03 9.12
C VAL A 605 -19.94 -6.16 8.71
N SER A 606 -19.37 -6.87 9.69
CA SER A 606 -18.51 -8.04 9.43
C SER A 606 -19.23 -9.14 8.67
N GLU A 607 -18.51 -9.97 7.90
CA GLU A 607 -19.08 -11.17 7.29
C GLU A 607 -19.71 -12.04 8.39
N PRO A 608 -21.03 -12.38 8.31
CA PRO A 608 -21.68 -13.09 9.37
C PRO A 608 -21.11 -14.50 9.53
N GLY A 609 -20.74 -14.86 10.76
CA GLY A 609 -20.50 -16.24 11.16
C GLY A 609 -21.83 -16.91 11.49
N ASP A 610 -21.87 -18.25 11.44
CA ASP A 610 -23.00 -19.09 11.78
C ASP A 610 -22.53 -20.38 12.45
N ALA A 611 -23.43 -21.29 12.76
CA ALA A 611 -23.10 -22.57 13.39
C ALA A 611 -22.17 -23.46 12.50
N GLU A 612 -22.23 -23.31 11.18
CA GLU A 612 -21.38 -24.03 10.24
C GLU A 612 -20.00 -23.36 10.09
N ARG A 613 -19.93 -22.03 10.21
CA ARG A 613 -18.72 -21.21 10.06
C ARG A 613 -18.46 -20.38 11.32
N PRO A 614 -18.15 -21.01 12.45
CA PRO A 614 -18.08 -20.34 13.74
C PRO A 614 -16.78 -19.54 13.97
N PHE A 615 -15.81 -19.66 13.06
CA PHE A 615 -14.52 -19.01 13.21
C PHE A 615 -14.39 -17.76 12.35
N ARG A 616 -13.71 -16.75 12.89
CA ARG A 616 -13.23 -15.58 12.15
C ARG A 616 -11.78 -15.80 11.71
N MET A 617 -11.54 -15.79 10.39
CA MET A 617 -10.20 -15.90 9.86
C MET A 617 -9.55 -14.53 9.66
N VAL A 618 -8.28 -14.42 10.10
CA VAL A 618 -7.38 -13.28 9.89
C VAL A 618 -6.20 -13.77 9.08
N ALA A 619 -5.89 -13.12 7.95
CA ALA A 619 -4.82 -13.51 7.04
C ALA A 619 -3.70 -12.44 6.97
N PRO A 620 -2.89 -12.27 8.04
CA PRO A 620 -1.82 -11.28 8.06
C PRO A 620 -0.63 -11.72 7.21
N PRO A 621 0.30 -10.80 6.85
CA PRO A 621 1.51 -11.15 6.11
C PRO A 621 2.44 -12.07 6.93
N ALA A 622 2.97 -13.11 6.29
CA ALA A 622 4.04 -13.93 6.86
C ALA A 622 5.34 -13.12 7.00
N ARG A 623 6.16 -13.48 7.98
CA ARG A 623 7.34 -12.68 8.35
C ARG A 623 8.42 -12.65 7.27
N GLN A 624 8.64 -13.76 6.56
CA GLN A 624 9.72 -13.89 5.57
C GLN A 624 9.26 -13.63 4.13
N PHE A 625 7.96 -13.45 3.91
CA PHE A 625 7.40 -13.07 2.61
C PHE A 625 6.96 -11.60 2.62
N LEU A 626 6.82 -11.01 1.44
CA LEU A 626 6.20 -9.71 1.26
C LEU A 626 5.15 -9.87 0.14
N ASN A 627 3.90 -10.04 0.52
CA ASN A 627 2.87 -10.54 -0.37
C ASN A 627 3.37 -11.81 -1.08
N THR A 628 3.38 -11.86 -2.42
CA THR A 628 3.94 -12.99 -3.18
C THR A 628 5.44 -12.84 -3.50
N THR A 629 6.11 -11.80 -3.02
CA THR A 629 7.57 -11.63 -3.19
C THR A 629 8.33 -12.43 -2.12
N PHE A 630 9.47 -13.02 -2.48
CA PHE A 630 10.32 -13.92 -1.68
C PHE A 630 9.72 -15.30 -1.41
N THR A 631 8.55 -15.63 -1.96
CA THR A 631 7.93 -16.95 -1.81
C THR A 631 8.66 -18.05 -2.58
N ASN A 632 9.56 -17.68 -3.48
CA ASN A 632 10.46 -18.58 -4.21
C ASN A 632 11.90 -18.58 -3.66
N SER A 633 12.20 -17.81 -2.59
CA SER A 633 13.52 -17.80 -1.95
C SER A 633 13.64 -18.99 -0.99
N PRO A 634 14.61 -19.92 -1.20
CA PRO A 634 14.73 -21.13 -0.40
C PRO A 634 14.86 -20.87 1.11
N GLU A 635 15.65 -19.87 1.49
CA GLU A 635 15.84 -19.48 2.89
C GLU A 635 14.57 -18.89 3.52
N SER A 636 13.77 -18.11 2.76
CA SER A 636 12.50 -17.61 3.25
C SER A 636 11.51 -18.75 3.52
N ILE A 637 11.41 -19.71 2.59
CA ILE A 637 10.58 -20.91 2.74
C ILE A 637 11.04 -21.73 3.95
N ARG A 638 12.35 -21.97 4.07
CA ARG A 638 12.92 -22.75 5.19
C ARG A 638 12.58 -22.13 6.54
N ARG A 639 12.62 -20.79 6.66
CA ARG A 639 12.32 -20.07 7.91
C ARG A 639 10.83 -20.02 8.24
N GLU A 640 9.96 -19.93 7.24
CA GLU A 640 8.51 -19.99 7.45
C GLU A 640 8.02 -21.42 7.69
N GLY A 641 8.72 -22.43 7.17
CA GLY A 641 8.42 -23.83 7.33
C GLY A 641 7.33 -24.30 6.35
N ARG A 642 6.07 -24.24 6.73
CA ARG A 642 4.92 -24.69 5.92
C ARG A 642 3.67 -23.85 6.23
N PRO A 643 2.66 -23.82 5.33
CA PRO A 643 1.38 -23.20 5.61
C PRO A 643 0.76 -23.72 6.92
N THR A 644 0.48 -22.81 7.82
CA THR A 644 0.04 -23.14 9.19
C THR A 644 -1.11 -22.21 9.60
N CYS A 645 -2.10 -22.74 10.32
CA CYS A 645 -3.10 -21.94 11.00
C CYS A 645 -2.85 -21.97 12.51
N LEU A 646 -2.95 -20.79 13.14
CA LEU A 646 -2.95 -20.68 14.59
C LEU A 646 -4.37 -20.87 15.09
N LEU A 647 -4.55 -21.76 16.07
CA LEU A 647 -5.80 -22.02 16.77
C LEU A 647 -5.60 -21.84 18.26
N HIS A 648 -6.59 -21.31 18.95
CA HIS A 648 -6.57 -21.28 20.40
C HIS A 648 -6.64 -22.72 20.95
N PRO A 649 -5.91 -23.09 22.05
CA PRO A 649 -5.93 -24.44 22.60
C PRO A 649 -7.33 -24.97 22.95
N ALA A 650 -8.24 -24.12 23.44
CA ALA A 650 -9.63 -24.50 23.70
C ALA A 650 -10.38 -24.91 22.43
N ASP A 651 -10.12 -24.23 21.29
CA ASP A 651 -10.69 -24.61 20.00
C ASP A 651 -10.08 -25.93 19.48
N GLY A 652 -8.75 -26.10 19.64
CA GLY A 652 -8.09 -27.35 19.32
C GLY A 652 -8.68 -28.54 20.10
N ALA A 653 -8.85 -28.39 21.41
CA ALA A 653 -9.46 -29.42 22.25
C ALA A 653 -10.91 -29.74 21.83
N ARG A 654 -11.72 -28.71 21.55
CA ARG A 654 -13.11 -28.86 21.08
C ARG A 654 -13.21 -29.59 19.74
N LEU A 655 -12.24 -29.39 18.84
CA LEU A 655 -12.19 -29.98 17.51
C LEU A 655 -11.42 -31.31 17.45
N GLY A 656 -10.76 -31.72 18.53
CA GLY A 656 -9.86 -32.88 18.55
C GLY A 656 -8.58 -32.66 17.70
N ILE A 657 -8.09 -31.42 17.60
CA ILE A 657 -6.92 -31.02 16.81
C ILE A 657 -5.75 -30.71 17.71
N ALA A 658 -4.59 -31.29 17.42
CA ALA A 658 -3.31 -31.03 18.07
C ALA A 658 -2.36 -30.22 17.16
N THR A 659 -1.30 -29.67 17.77
CA THR A 659 -0.23 -29.01 16.99
C THR A 659 0.45 -30.02 16.05
N GLY A 660 0.51 -29.66 14.78
CA GLY A 660 1.12 -30.48 13.73
C GLY A 660 0.11 -31.25 12.88
N ASP A 661 -1.12 -31.39 13.33
CA ASP A 661 -2.16 -32.09 12.59
C ASP A 661 -2.48 -31.36 11.27
N ALA A 662 -2.81 -32.15 10.26
CA ALA A 662 -3.38 -31.64 9.03
C ALA A 662 -4.80 -31.18 9.29
N VAL A 663 -5.13 -29.99 8.83
CA VAL A 663 -6.48 -29.42 8.98
C VAL A 663 -6.97 -28.85 7.67
N GLU A 664 -8.28 -28.82 7.52
CA GLU A 664 -8.96 -28.16 6.43
C GLU A 664 -9.70 -26.93 6.97
N ILE A 665 -9.54 -25.79 6.30
CA ILE A 665 -10.28 -24.55 6.58
C ILE A 665 -11.10 -24.24 5.34
N GLY A 666 -12.35 -23.85 5.50
CA GLY A 666 -13.22 -23.56 4.37
C GLY A 666 -14.44 -22.72 4.66
N ASN A 667 -15.09 -22.33 3.57
CA ASN A 667 -16.40 -21.68 3.53
C ASN A 667 -17.08 -22.00 2.19
N ALA A 668 -18.18 -21.31 1.84
CA ALA A 668 -18.88 -21.54 0.58
C ALA A 668 -18.07 -21.24 -0.69
N ARG A 669 -17.00 -20.41 -0.59
CA ARG A 669 -16.15 -20.05 -1.73
C ARG A 669 -15.08 -21.09 -2.03
N GLY A 670 -14.64 -21.85 -1.03
CA GLY A 670 -13.61 -22.86 -1.21
C GLY A 670 -13.09 -23.45 0.09
N ARG A 671 -11.98 -24.18 -0.05
CA ARG A 671 -11.26 -24.79 1.09
C ARG A 671 -9.78 -24.91 0.81
N VAL A 672 -8.99 -24.92 1.88
CA VAL A 672 -7.54 -25.12 1.85
C VAL A 672 -7.11 -26.11 2.92
N ARG A 673 -6.08 -26.91 2.63
CA ARG A 673 -5.43 -27.81 3.60
C ARG A 673 -4.10 -27.23 4.04
N LEU A 674 -3.88 -27.17 5.35
CA LEU A 674 -2.68 -26.68 5.99
C LEU A 674 -2.48 -27.43 7.33
N HIS A 675 -1.63 -26.92 8.22
CA HIS A 675 -1.33 -27.58 9.48
C HIS A 675 -1.71 -26.70 10.66
N ALA A 676 -2.24 -27.29 11.72
CA ALA A 676 -2.57 -26.58 12.94
C ALA A 676 -1.33 -26.30 13.80
N ARG A 677 -1.36 -25.15 14.47
CA ARG A 677 -0.46 -24.81 15.58
C ARG A 677 -1.30 -24.18 16.69
N LEU A 678 -1.36 -24.85 17.83
CA LEU A 678 -2.07 -24.31 18.98
C LEU A 678 -1.23 -23.20 19.62
N ALA A 679 -1.87 -22.06 19.90
CA ALA A 679 -1.22 -20.87 20.48
C ALA A 679 -2.24 -20.07 21.33
N GLU A 680 -1.82 -19.60 22.49
CA GLU A 680 -2.63 -18.79 23.42
C GLU A 680 -2.57 -17.28 23.11
N GLY A 681 -2.22 -16.92 21.87
CA GLY A 681 -1.97 -15.54 21.52
C GLY A 681 -3.17 -14.79 20.91
N GLN A 682 -4.33 -15.44 20.74
CA GLN A 682 -5.56 -14.86 20.21
C GLN A 682 -6.78 -15.37 20.99
N PRO A 683 -7.90 -14.64 20.97
CA PRO A 683 -9.16 -15.13 21.54
C PRO A 683 -9.64 -16.43 20.89
N PRO A 684 -10.36 -17.30 21.61
CA PRO A 684 -11.09 -18.43 21.01
C PRO A 684 -12.01 -17.98 19.87
N GLY A 685 -12.18 -18.83 18.86
CA GLY A 685 -12.99 -18.53 17.68
C GLY A 685 -12.25 -17.72 16.60
N ILE A 686 -10.98 -17.36 16.83
CA ILE A 686 -10.13 -16.68 15.84
C ILE A 686 -9.13 -17.66 15.23
N VAL A 687 -9.05 -17.69 13.90
CA VAL A 687 -8.07 -18.46 13.13
C VAL A 687 -7.12 -17.52 12.45
N VAL A 688 -5.81 -17.66 12.69
CA VAL A 688 -4.80 -16.83 12.04
C VAL A 688 -4.01 -17.66 11.04
N VAL A 689 -3.96 -17.21 9.79
CA VAL A 689 -3.18 -17.83 8.73
C VAL A 689 -2.20 -16.81 8.15
N GLU A 690 -0.96 -16.82 8.63
CA GLU A 690 0.08 -15.95 8.12
C GLU A 690 0.41 -16.30 6.66
N SER A 691 0.31 -15.36 5.74
CA SER A 691 0.29 -15.55 4.27
C SER A 691 1.02 -14.36 3.56
N LEU A 692 1.26 -14.33 2.22
CA LEU A 692 0.78 -15.28 1.21
C LEU A 692 1.82 -16.37 0.92
N TRP A 693 1.45 -17.61 1.09
CA TRP A 693 2.24 -18.73 0.58
C TRP A 693 1.96 -18.96 -0.92
N PRO A 694 2.93 -19.43 -1.72
CA PRO A 694 2.65 -19.84 -3.09
C PRO A 694 1.58 -20.94 -3.13
N ALA A 695 0.74 -20.92 -4.14
CA ALA A 695 -0.36 -21.89 -4.27
C ALA A 695 0.12 -23.34 -4.23
N ALA A 696 1.31 -23.63 -4.77
CA ALA A 696 1.94 -24.95 -4.76
C ALA A 696 2.29 -25.48 -3.35
N ALA A 697 2.36 -24.60 -2.34
CA ALA A 697 2.60 -25.02 -0.95
C ALA A 697 1.36 -25.61 -0.27
N PHE A 698 0.18 -25.44 -0.86
CA PHE A 698 -1.07 -26.01 -0.37
C PHE A 698 -1.43 -27.27 -1.11
N SER A 699 -1.91 -28.28 -0.39
CA SER A 699 -2.50 -29.47 -1.00
C SER A 699 -3.68 -29.07 -1.91
N GLY A 700 -3.61 -29.40 -3.19
CA GLY A 700 -4.61 -29.00 -4.20
C GLY A 700 -4.29 -27.69 -4.94
N GLY A 701 -3.12 -27.07 -4.70
CA GLY A 701 -2.62 -25.93 -5.49
C GLY A 701 -3.50 -24.68 -5.40
N ARG A 702 -4.12 -24.42 -4.23
CA ARG A 702 -4.96 -23.25 -3.95
C ARG A 702 -4.50 -22.55 -2.68
N GLY A 703 -4.21 -21.25 -2.77
CA GLY A 703 -3.83 -20.42 -1.63
C GLY A 703 -5.03 -19.91 -0.83
N ILE A 704 -4.75 -19.24 0.29
CA ILE A 704 -5.76 -18.83 1.27
C ILE A 704 -6.84 -17.88 0.71
N ASN A 705 -6.51 -17.10 -0.34
CA ASN A 705 -7.42 -16.12 -0.93
C ASN A 705 -8.62 -16.73 -1.70
N VAL A 706 -8.68 -18.05 -1.84
CA VAL A 706 -9.90 -18.73 -2.28
C VAL A 706 -11.05 -18.58 -1.28
N LEU A 707 -10.74 -18.28 -0.01
CA LEU A 707 -11.71 -18.10 1.07
C LEU A 707 -12.18 -16.65 1.23
N ILE A 708 -11.42 -15.69 0.70
CA ILE A 708 -11.70 -14.26 0.84
C ILE A 708 -12.76 -13.83 -0.17
N GLY A 709 -13.79 -13.11 0.28
CA GLY A 709 -14.80 -12.54 -0.61
C GLY A 709 -14.37 -11.24 -1.26
N ASP A 710 -14.97 -10.91 -2.39
CA ASP A 710 -14.71 -9.71 -3.18
C ASP A 710 -15.76 -8.59 -2.97
N THR A 711 -16.56 -8.70 -1.91
CA THR A 711 -17.54 -7.66 -1.54
C THR A 711 -16.80 -6.37 -1.16
N PRO A 712 -17.05 -5.25 -1.86
CA PRO A 712 -16.34 -4.01 -1.62
C PRO A 712 -16.71 -3.39 -0.27
N ALA A 713 -15.70 -2.87 0.45
CA ALA A 713 -15.90 -2.17 1.72
C ALA A 713 -16.30 -0.70 1.52
N ALA A 714 -17.02 -0.16 2.50
CA ALA A 714 -17.38 1.26 2.55
C ALA A 714 -16.17 2.14 3.01
N PRO A 715 -16.21 3.46 2.70
CA PRO A 715 -17.13 4.13 1.78
C PRO A 715 -16.70 4.04 0.30
N ASN A 716 -15.43 3.70 -0.01
CA ASN A 716 -14.82 3.88 -1.33
C ASN A 716 -14.22 2.59 -1.88
N ASP A 717 -14.90 1.48 -1.71
CA ASP A 717 -14.45 0.13 -2.04
C ASP A 717 -13.19 -0.32 -1.25
N GLY A 718 -12.86 -1.58 -1.31
CA GLY A 718 -11.67 -2.14 -0.65
C GLY A 718 -11.80 -3.62 -0.33
N ALA A 719 -10.67 -4.31 -0.35
CA ALA A 719 -10.58 -5.74 -0.04
C ALA A 719 -10.49 -6.00 1.47
N THR A 720 -11.23 -6.99 1.98
CA THR A 720 -11.40 -7.25 3.41
C THR A 720 -10.78 -8.60 3.83
N PHE A 721 -9.45 -8.67 3.86
CA PHE A 721 -8.70 -9.92 4.09
C PHE A 721 -8.78 -10.47 5.52
N HIS A 722 -9.22 -9.69 6.51
CA HIS A 722 -9.32 -10.09 7.92
C HIS A 722 -10.75 -10.21 8.40
N ASP A 723 -11.70 -10.35 7.48
CA ASP A 723 -13.12 -10.36 7.78
C ASP A 723 -13.84 -11.51 7.05
N THR A 724 -13.41 -12.75 7.34
CA THR A 724 -13.89 -13.95 6.65
C THR A 724 -14.37 -14.99 7.66
N ALA A 725 -15.62 -15.43 7.55
CA ALA A 725 -16.16 -16.53 8.34
C ALA A 725 -15.77 -17.88 7.72
N VAL A 726 -15.29 -18.81 8.55
CA VAL A 726 -14.80 -20.12 8.12
C VAL A 726 -15.17 -21.23 9.12
N TRP A 727 -15.20 -22.46 8.62
CA TRP A 727 -15.12 -23.66 9.44
C TRP A 727 -13.69 -24.20 9.48
N VAL A 728 -13.37 -24.95 10.54
CA VAL A 728 -12.10 -25.67 10.70
C VAL A 728 -12.43 -27.11 11.11
N ARG A 729 -11.75 -28.08 10.50
CA ARG A 729 -11.88 -29.51 10.85
C ARG A 729 -10.56 -30.25 10.62
N ALA A 730 -10.40 -31.38 11.27
CA ALA A 730 -9.32 -32.32 10.94
C ALA A 730 -9.43 -32.77 9.48
N ALA A 731 -8.27 -32.90 8.76
CA ALA A 731 -8.23 -33.21 7.33
C ALA A 731 -8.02 -34.73 7.08
#